data_6db199abf0c25d243e8dd943e0d472be
#
_entry.id   6db199abf0c25d243e8dd943e0d472be
#
_cell.length_a   1.000
_cell.length_b   1.000
_cell.length_c   1.000
_cell.angle_alpha   90.00
_cell.angle_beta   90.00
_cell.angle_gamma   90.00
#
_symmetry.space_group_name_H-M   'P 1'
#
loop_
_entity.id
_entity.type
_entity.pdbx_description
1 polymer ?
#
loop_
_entity_poly.entity_id
_entity_poly.type
_entity_poly.pdbx_seq_one_letter_code
_entity_poly.pdbx_strand_id
1 'polypeptide(L)'
;MVIAAPASAALDLRRADVSRLPNGLTVIMLEDHGFPVVSVQMLYRSGSAAEVTGKTGLAHFLEHLAFRGSANFPNARATELIYDAGGEWHGYTAMDQTTYFSTMPRDGLAVLLKIEADRMARTVIDPTSINAEKGAVITELHSYENDPAGVLQDAVVRTALQSHPYGSPMAGYVSDVERLTIEDARAYYASHYAPGNAVLAVAGDFDRAAAKALVARIFADVPARPVADPHFTEELPQRGERRIRLSGPVERQYFQLAYPAPAASSPDFPAFLLLQQILAGTPGLNPRQSGWSGTRAAEGTVLSGVTNDIATWLPATHDPFLFMISGSIEARADQLALERDIANRIAGLRGRAIEAAQIADAKKAVARILGEDILTTEDAAHQLAFFEGVGALDALLDMPAHVDAVTAADVERVARAYLAPDRLTAGWMIPGNAPGKALGAGNPKSATERAGAKAFSAPAGQPQLRHLSNGLPAIVQTSALSDTVTVELLMSGPTSGGIHPGELPGLDAILRSGSAGNLAGLIDEAVTASRAGAPSPGPRSEDPETRLQQLISKRTGESASKPPEPLAVIVSGNVDSAHTHALLDRQLGRTSVGKLPEAEPARSGPEILRERIAKPLSQGGIGYVVEGPAAGTRDALAWRMLLYVLTHDYSGRLGRSAITQKGIVYHIYSSQRTDGQRTWATISTGVDPDKADAMETELREQLARAAREPPTGAELEAARAHLLGRDISEAQSNEEIAAKLAREFVETGGLRSHEQFRSMLQSVTPADLANAAKAFARGTIIRVDVGG
;
A
#
# COMPACT_ATOMS: atom_id res chain seq x y z
N MET A 1 8.03 -35.41 26.44
CA MET A 1 7.96 -34.11 27.13
C MET A 1 7.88 -33.06 26.04
N VAL A 2 6.65 -32.66 25.67
CA VAL A 2 6.42 -31.63 24.67
C VAL A 2 6.65 -30.30 25.36
N ILE A 3 7.72 -29.63 25.04
CA ILE A 3 7.95 -28.24 25.46
C ILE A 3 6.98 -27.42 24.65
N ALA A 4 5.92 -26.93 25.29
CA ALA A 4 5.07 -25.90 24.71
C ALA A 4 5.95 -24.66 24.49
N ALA A 5 6.13 -24.25 23.22
CA ALA A 5 6.71 -22.96 22.92
C ALA A 5 5.81 -21.87 23.51
N PRO A 6 6.37 -20.81 24.10
CA PRO A 6 5.57 -19.70 24.59
C PRO A 6 4.77 -19.12 23.42
N ALA A 7 3.51 -18.77 23.67
CA ALA A 7 2.71 -18.00 22.75
C ALA A 7 3.53 -16.77 22.31
N SER A 8 3.68 -16.54 21.02
CA SER A 8 4.30 -15.31 20.50
C SER A 8 3.46 -14.14 21.03
N ALA A 9 4.01 -13.38 21.95
CA ALA A 9 3.43 -12.11 22.35
C ALA A 9 3.46 -11.19 21.11
N ALA A 10 2.45 -10.34 20.94
CA ALA A 10 2.47 -9.28 19.93
C ALA A 10 3.82 -8.54 19.98
N LEU A 11 4.33 -8.13 18.81
CA LEU A 11 5.59 -7.38 18.70
C LEU A 11 5.55 -6.18 19.66
N ASP A 12 6.48 -6.14 20.62
CA ASP A 12 6.60 -5.00 21.56
C ASP A 12 7.77 -4.12 21.11
N LEU A 13 7.46 -2.98 20.50
CA LEU A 13 8.46 -2.03 20.01
C LEU A 13 9.39 -1.52 21.11
N ARG A 14 8.97 -1.52 22.38
CA ARG A 14 9.82 -1.12 23.52
C ARG A 14 11.00 -2.06 23.79
N ARG A 15 11.01 -3.25 23.17
CA ARG A 15 12.16 -4.17 23.17
C ARG A 15 13.25 -3.76 22.18
N ALA A 16 13.00 -2.76 21.36
CA ALA A 16 13.99 -2.25 20.41
C ALA A 16 15.20 -1.66 21.15
N ASP A 17 16.36 -2.00 20.64
CA ASP A 17 17.65 -1.47 21.14
C ASP A 17 18.11 -0.35 20.20
N VAL A 18 18.25 0.85 20.73
CA VAL A 18 18.68 2.03 19.99
C VAL A 18 20.16 2.32 20.31
N SER A 19 20.96 2.46 19.28
CA SER A 19 22.39 2.76 19.40
C SER A 19 22.87 3.67 18.26
N ARG A 20 24.07 4.27 18.40
CA ARG A 20 24.65 5.13 17.39
C ARG A 20 26.06 4.67 17.06
N LEU A 21 26.36 4.55 15.77
CA LEU A 21 27.70 4.19 15.31
C LEU A 21 28.65 5.41 15.39
N PRO A 22 29.99 5.16 15.38
CA PRO A 22 30.98 6.25 15.40
C PRO A 22 30.87 7.24 14.23
N ASN A 23 30.35 6.80 13.07
CA ASN A 23 30.11 7.65 11.90
C ASN A 23 28.81 8.45 11.99
N GLY A 24 28.03 8.29 13.07
CA GLY A 24 26.81 9.03 13.33
C GLY A 24 25.52 8.33 12.96
N LEU A 25 25.55 7.15 12.32
CA LEU A 25 24.35 6.40 11.95
C LEU A 25 23.58 5.94 13.21
N THR A 26 22.29 6.29 13.29
CA THR A 26 21.39 5.74 14.30
C THR A 26 20.99 4.32 13.88
N VAL A 27 21.10 3.36 14.80
CA VAL A 27 20.76 1.94 14.56
C VAL A 27 19.75 1.50 15.59
N ILE A 28 18.63 0.98 15.11
CA ILE A 28 17.53 0.42 15.92
C ILE A 28 17.41 -1.07 15.59
N MET A 29 17.39 -1.94 16.60
CA MET A 29 17.29 -3.38 16.41
C MET A 29 16.18 -3.97 17.27
N LEU A 30 15.25 -4.64 16.62
CA LEU A 30 14.18 -5.41 17.26
C LEU A 30 14.33 -6.90 16.89
N GLU A 31 14.94 -7.67 17.82
CA GLU A 31 15.07 -9.11 17.68
C GLU A 31 13.74 -9.79 17.97
N ASP A 32 13.25 -10.52 16.96
CA ASP A 32 12.04 -11.33 17.07
C ASP A 32 12.17 -12.61 16.25
N HIS A 33 11.95 -13.76 16.91
CA HIS A 33 12.08 -15.08 16.28
C HIS A 33 10.71 -15.68 15.89
N GLY A 34 9.66 -14.87 15.86
CA GLY A 34 8.31 -15.29 15.49
C GLY A 34 8.22 -15.79 14.05
N PHE A 35 8.98 -15.12 13.15
CA PHE A 35 9.10 -15.49 11.74
C PHE A 35 10.56 -15.44 11.29
N PRO A 36 10.99 -16.36 10.40
CA PRO A 36 12.38 -16.46 9.96
C PRO A 36 12.70 -15.44 8.85
N VAL A 37 12.25 -14.22 9.03
CA VAL A 37 12.48 -13.09 8.13
C VAL A 37 13.19 -11.97 8.85
N VAL A 38 13.86 -11.13 8.08
CA VAL A 38 14.43 -9.86 8.54
C VAL A 38 13.94 -8.74 7.65
N SER A 39 13.55 -7.63 8.25
CA SER A 39 13.26 -6.38 7.57
C SER A 39 14.33 -5.36 7.91
N VAL A 40 14.85 -4.70 6.88
CA VAL A 40 15.84 -3.62 6.99
C VAL A 40 15.23 -2.36 6.41
N GLN A 41 15.19 -1.31 7.21
CA GLN A 41 14.71 0.01 6.82
C GLN A 41 15.90 0.98 6.88
N MET A 42 16.23 1.62 5.76
CA MET A 42 17.19 2.72 5.71
C MET A 42 16.45 4.01 5.42
N LEU A 43 16.38 4.86 6.41
CA LEU A 43 15.71 6.14 6.33
C LEU A 43 16.73 7.28 6.36
N TYR A 44 16.56 8.26 5.49
CA TYR A 44 17.26 9.53 5.51
C TYR A 44 16.30 10.62 5.93
N ARG A 45 16.67 11.45 6.93
CA ARG A 45 15.89 12.61 7.39
C ARG A 45 15.99 13.74 6.36
N SER A 46 15.43 13.47 5.20
CA SER A 46 15.51 14.34 4.03
C SER A 46 14.39 13.96 3.06
N GLY A 47 13.31 14.71 3.10
CA GLY A 47 12.18 14.62 2.20
C GLY A 47 11.98 15.91 1.42
N SER A 48 10.76 16.13 0.92
CA SER A 48 10.46 17.33 0.12
C SER A 48 10.62 18.64 0.90
N ALA A 49 10.51 18.62 2.23
CA ALA A 49 10.73 19.82 3.05
C ALA A 49 12.18 20.32 3.02
N ALA A 50 13.14 19.46 2.74
CA ALA A 50 14.55 19.82 2.64
C ALA A 50 14.95 20.41 1.28
N GLU A 51 14.01 20.54 0.37
CA GLU A 51 14.23 21.09 -0.97
C GLU A 51 14.15 22.60 -1.01
N VAL A 52 14.76 23.18 -2.04
CA VAL A 52 14.68 24.62 -2.27
C VAL A 52 13.81 24.93 -3.47
N THR A 53 13.12 26.07 -3.43
CA THR A 53 12.31 26.56 -4.55
C THR A 53 13.11 26.60 -5.86
N GLY A 54 12.56 26.08 -6.95
CA GLY A 54 13.21 25.93 -8.26
C GLY A 54 13.96 24.59 -8.42
N LYS A 55 14.01 23.76 -7.37
CA LYS A 55 14.60 22.40 -7.36
C LYS A 55 13.73 21.42 -6.59
N THR A 56 12.42 21.61 -6.63
CA THR A 56 11.46 20.71 -6.00
C THR A 56 11.41 19.37 -6.74
N GLY A 57 11.10 18.31 -6.00
CA GLY A 57 11.12 16.94 -6.52
C GLY A 57 12.51 16.29 -6.49
N LEU A 58 13.53 16.95 -5.94
CA LEU A 58 14.90 16.43 -5.93
C LEU A 58 15.06 15.25 -4.96
N ALA A 59 14.37 15.25 -3.82
CA ALA A 59 14.34 14.13 -2.87
C ALA A 59 13.74 12.89 -3.53
N HIS A 60 12.58 13.04 -4.15
CA HIS A 60 11.89 11.98 -4.89
C HIS A 60 12.73 11.50 -6.10
N PHE A 61 13.34 12.41 -6.83
CA PHE A 61 14.23 12.07 -7.94
C PHE A 61 15.44 11.23 -7.51
N LEU A 62 16.01 11.53 -6.33
CA LEU A 62 17.09 10.72 -5.74
C LEU A 62 16.61 9.36 -5.26
N GLU A 63 15.38 9.25 -4.79
CA GLU A 63 14.77 7.95 -4.50
C GLU A 63 14.81 7.06 -5.75
N HIS A 64 14.33 7.56 -6.90
CA HIS A 64 14.39 6.85 -8.18
C HIS A 64 15.82 6.47 -8.58
N LEU A 65 16.77 7.40 -8.47
CA LEU A 65 18.17 7.12 -8.79
C LEU A 65 18.76 6.01 -7.94
N ALA A 66 18.32 5.84 -6.69
CA ALA A 66 18.80 4.78 -5.81
C ALA A 66 18.44 3.37 -6.30
N PHE A 67 17.37 3.24 -7.11
CA PHE A 67 17.02 1.98 -7.77
C PHE A 67 17.89 1.67 -9.00
N ARG A 68 18.62 2.65 -9.53
CA ARG A 68 19.56 2.44 -10.65
C ARG A 68 20.86 1.76 -10.23
N GLY A 69 21.13 1.71 -8.93
CA GLY A 69 22.25 0.95 -8.37
C GLY A 69 23.33 1.81 -7.75
N SER A 70 24.33 1.11 -7.26
CA SER A 70 25.51 1.66 -6.60
C SER A 70 26.79 0.99 -7.13
N ALA A 71 27.95 1.44 -6.69
CA ALA A 71 29.22 0.99 -7.27
C ALA A 71 29.44 -0.53 -7.21
N ASN A 72 29.03 -1.18 -6.11
CA ASN A 72 29.16 -2.62 -5.95
C ASN A 72 27.89 -3.39 -6.37
N PHE A 73 26.79 -2.71 -6.56
CA PHE A 73 25.50 -3.26 -7.03
C PHE A 73 25.00 -2.43 -8.23
N PRO A 74 25.71 -2.52 -9.38
CA PRO A 74 25.39 -1.70 -10.57
C PRO A 74 24.08 -2.14 -11.22
N ASN A 75 23.41 -1.20 -11.86
CA ASN A 75 22.11 -1.40 -12.52
C ASN A 75 21.08 -1.96 -11.52
N ALA A 76 20.22 -2.87 -11.93
CA ALA A 76 19.23 -3.51 -11.07
C ALA A 76 19.81 -4.63 -10.16
N ARG A 77 21.13 -4.74 -9.98
CA ARG A 77 21.72 -5.88 -9.28
C ARG A 77 21.28 -6.03 -7.83
N ALA A 78 21.06 -4.92 -7.12
CA ALA A 78 20.51 -4.96 -5.77
C ALA A 78 19.12 -5.56 -5.75
N THR A 79 18.25 -5.06 -6.61
CA THR A 79 16.86 -5.54 -6.79
C THR A 79 16.83 -7.02 -7.18
N GLU A 80 17.66 -7.43 -8.14
CA GLU A 80 17.78 -8.84 -8.53
C GLU A 80 18.18 -9.74 -7.35
N LEU A 81 19.18 -9.35 -6.55
CA LEU A 81 19.63 -10.14 -5.40
C LEU A 81 18.55 -10.31 -4.34
N ILE A 82 17.77 -9.28 -4.10
CA ILE A 82 16.68 -9.30 -3.14
C ILE A 82 15.57 -10.21 -3.65
N TYR A 83 15.12 -10.00 -4.88
CA TYR A 83 14.01 -10.75 -5.48
C TYR A 83 14.36 -12.23 -5.74
N ASP A 84 15.58 -12.52 -6.22
CA ASP A 84 16.05 -13.88 -6.44
C ASP A 84 16.14 -14.70 -5.13
N ALA A 85 16.29 -14.02 -4.00
CA ALA A 85 16.24 -14.64 -2.68
C ALA A 85 14.82 -14.70 -2.09
N GLY A 86 13.81 -14.23 -2.82
CA GLY A 86 12.42 -14.22 -2.37
C GLY A 86 12.08 -13.03 -1.45
N GLY A 87 12.87 -11.98 -1.49
CA GLY A 87 12.61 -10.72 -0.79
C GLY A 87 11.91 -9.71 -1.66
N GLU A 88 11.61 -8.57 -1.06
CA GLU A 88 11.02 -7.40 -1.71
C GLU A 88 11.80 -6.14 -1.32
N TRP A 89 11.82 -5.19 -2.23
CA TRP A 89 12.48 -3.91 -2.05
C TRP A 89 11.63 -2.76 -2.55
N HIS A 90 11.42 -1.78 -1.68
CA HIS A 90 10.63 -0.60 -1.95
C HIS A 90 11.33 0.66 -1.44
N GLY A 91 10.83 1.81 -1.88
CA GLY A 91 11.18 3.12 -1.34
C GLY A 91 9.98 4.05 -1.42
N TYR A 92 10.04 5.11 -0.66
CA TYR A 92 9.11 6.25 -0.78
C TYR A 92 9.75 7.52 -0.24
N THR A 93 9.29 8.64 -0.78
CA THR A 93 9.63 9.98 -0.30
C THR A 93 8.41 10.61 0.34
N ALA A 94 8.58 11.15 1.55
CA ALA A 94 7.59 11.93 2.28
C ALA A 94 8.09 13.37 2.49
N MET A 95 7.35 14.16 3.26
CA MET A 95 7.74 15.53 3.58
C MET A 95 9.06 15.59 4.37
N ASP A 96 9.22 14.74 5.38
CA ASP A 96 10.35 14.77 6.31
C ASP A 96 11.50 13.83 5.92
N GLN A 97 11.24 12.82 5.09
CA GLN A 97 12.17 11.70 4.95
C GLN A 97 12.00 10.94 3.65
N THR A 98 13.09 10.31 3.20
CA THR A 98 13.11 9.28 2.15
C THR A 98 13.51 7.96 2.79
N THR A 99 12.73 6.92 2.56
CA THR A 99 12.92 5.60 3.18
C THR A 99 13.08 4.53 2.11
N TYR A 100 14.07 3.66 2.28
CA TYR A 100 14.27 2.43 1.52
C TYR A 100 14.07 1.26 2.45
N PHE A 101 13.32 0.26 2.02
CA PHE A 101 13.04 -0.88 2.87
C PHE A 101 13.00 -2.19 2.08
N SER A 102 13.45 -3.23 2.76
CA SER A 102 13.52 -4.56 2.18
C SER A 102 13.26 -5.61 3.26
N THR A 103 12.46 -6.60 2.90
CA THR A 103 12.22 -7.76 3.75
C THR A 103 12.69 -9.00 3.01
N MET A 104 13.49 -9.84 3.69
CA MET A 104 14.07 -11.06 3.15
C MET A 104 14.04 -12.19 4.19
N PRO A 105 14.25 -13.44 3.77
CA PRO A 105 14.63 -14.52 4.70
C PRO A 105 15.80 -14.09 5.58
N ARG A 106 15.81 -14.53 6.85
CA ARG A 106 16.84 -14.17 7.84
C ARG A 106 18.28 -14.27 7.35
N ASP A 107 18.57 -15.23 6.48
CA ASP A 107 19.90 -15.43 5.91
C ASP A 107 20.33 -14.28 4.97
N GLY A 108 19.37 -13.44 4.54
CA GLY A 108 19.58 -12.26 3.69
C GLY A 108 20.09 -11.02 4.40
N LEU A 109 20.09 -10.97 5.74
CA LEU A 109 20.46 -9.77 6.50
C LEU A 109 21.79 -9.14 6.04
N ALA A 110 22.81 -9.95 5.86
CA ALA A 110 24.13 -9.45 5.44
C ALA A 110 24.12 -8.85 4.03
N VAL A 111 23.28 -9.32 3.14
CA VAL A 111 23.12 -8.79 1.78
C VAL A 111 22.42 -7.44 1.83
N LEU A 112 21.28 -7.34 2.57
CA LEU A 112 20.55 -6.09 2.74
C LEU A 112 21.42 -4.99 3.33
N LEU A 113 22.15 -5.27 4.41
CA LEU A 113 23.05 -4.31 5.05
C LEU A 113 24.16 -3.83 4.10
N LYS A 114 24.72 -4.71 3.25
CA LYS A 114 25.72 -4.32 2.24
C LYS A 114 25.14 -3.42 1.15
N ILE A 115 23.92 -3.71 0.71
CA ILE A 115 23.22 -2.89 -0.29
C ILE A 115 23.00 -1.49 0.28
N GLU A 116 22.49 -1.38 1.50
CA GLU A 116 22.23 -0.08 2.13
C GLU A 116 23.51 0.72 2.41
N ALA A 117 24.58 0.07 2.87
CA ALA A 117 25.87 0.73 3.08
C ALA A 117 26.47 1.23 1.76
N ASP A 118 26.33 0.47 0.67
CA ASP A 118 26.83 0.86 -0.65
C ASP A 118 26.00 1.98 -1.27
N ARG A 119 24.66 1.94 -1.11
CA ARG A 119 23.76 3.03 -1.50
C ARG A 119 24.12 4.32 -0.78
N MET A 120 24.30 4.28 0.53
CA MET A 120 24.68 5.46 1.32
C MET A 120 26.01 6.06 0.90
N ALA A 121 27.00 5.23 0.53
CA ALA A 121 28.34 5.65 0.23
C ALA A 121 28.57 5.95 -1.25
N ARG A 122 27.92 5.23 -2.17
CA ARG A 122 28.35 5.09 -3.57
C ARG A 122 27.21 4.93 -4.57
N THR A 123 26.03 5.55 -4.35
CA THR A 123 24.96 5.60 -5.36
C THR A 123 25.53 6.14 -6.69
N VAL A 124 25.14 5.50 -7.79
CA VAL A 124 25.55 5.91 -9.14
C VAL A 124 24.67 7.07 -9.62
N ILE A 125 25.29 8.25 -9.77
CA ILE A 125 24.63 9.45 -10.31
C ILE A 125 25.40 9.87 -11.56
N ASP A 126 24.95 9.43 -12.74
CA ASP A 126 25.55 9.67 -14.03
C ASP A 126 24.55 10.23 -15.07
N PRO A 127 25.01 10.75 -16.21
CA PRO A 127 24.11 11.33 -17.20
C PRO A 127 23.06 10.36 -17.75
N THR A 128 23.37 9.06 -17.82
CA THR A 128 22.44 8.04 -18.36
C THR A 128 21.30 7.81 -17.37
N SER A 129 21.63 7.63 -16.09
CA SER A 129 20.65 7.45 -15.02
C SER A 129 19.75 8.66 -14.88
N ILE A 130 20.31 9.87 -14.88
CA ILE A 130 19.54 11.14 -14.79
C ILE A 130 18.53 11.26 -15.92
N ASN A 131 18.94 11.04 -17.17
CA ASN A 131 18.04 11.22 -18.31
C ASN A 131 16.93 10.16 -18.33
N ALA A 132 17.21 8.94 -17.94
CA ALA A 132 16.22 7.88 -17.88
C ALA A 132 15.20 8.15 -16.76
N GLU A 133 15.64 8.56 -15.55
CA GLU A 133 14.74 8.84 -14.45
C GLU A 133 13.91 10.09 -14.63
N LYS A 134 14.41 11.12 -15.31
CA LYS A 134 13.58 12.30 -15.64
C LYS A 134 12.31 11.90 -16.39
N GLY A 135 12.42 11.02 -17.38
CA GLY A 135 11.26 10.53 -18.11
C GLY A 135 10.26 9.80 -17.23
N ALA A 136 10.75 8.93 -16.33
CA ALA A 136 9.92 8.15 -15.42
C ALA A 136 9.21 9.05 -14.40
N VAL A 137 9.94 9.93 -13.72
CA VAL A 137 9.40 10.87 -12.72
C VAL A 137 8.38 11.83 -13.33
N ILE A 138 8.65 12.39 -14.52
CA ILE A 138 7.69 13.27 -15.20
C ILE A 138 6.41 12.49 -15.58
N THR A 139 6.55 11.26 -16.06
CA THR A 139 5.40 10.40 -16.36
C THR A 139 4.57 10.11 -15.11
N GLU A 140 5.22 9.88 -13.97
CA GLU A 140 4.56 9.72 -12.67
C GLU A 140 3.84 11.01 -12.25
N LEU A 141 4.49 12.17 -12.31
CA LEU A 141 3.87 13.45 -12.00
C LEU A 141 2.63 13.71 -12.84
N HIS A 142 2.65 13.34 -14.13
CA HIS A 142 1.46 13.44 -14.99
C HIS A 142 0.34 12.48 -14.52
N SER A 143 0.65 11.32 -13.95
CA SER A 143 -0.39 10.44 -13.38
C SER A 143 -1.12 11.10 -12.23
N TYR A 144 -0.41 11.85 -11.41
CA TYR A 144 -0.99 12.60 -10.29
C TYR A 144 -1.93 13.73 -10.74
N GLU A 145 -1.66 14.36 -11.87
CA GLU A 145 -2.55 15.38 -12.46
C GLU A 145 -3.93 14.83 -12.84
N ASN A 146 -4.06 13.52 -13.03
CA ASN A 146 -5.33 12.84 -13.31
C ASN A 146 -6.14 12.51 -12.05
N ASP A 147 -5.58 12.68 -10.84
CA ASP A 147 -6.32 12.49 -9.58
C ASP A 147 -6.88 13.83 -9.07
N PRO A 148 -8.20 14.10 -9.22
CA PRO A 148 -8.79 15.37 -8.79
C PRO A 148 -8.68 15.62 -7.29
N ALA A 149 -8.69 14.55 -6.49
CA ALA A 149 -8.60 14.65 -5.04
C ALA A 149 -7.18 15.04 -4.62
N GLY A 150 -6.15 14.45 -5.24
CA GLY A 150 -4.75 14.80 -5.04
C GLY A 150 -4.43 16.23 -5.47
N VAL A 151 -4.86 16.63 -6.68
CA VAL A 151 -4.72 18.02 -7.17
C VAL A 151 -5.35 19.03 -6.21
N LEU A 152 -6.54 18.72 -5.69
CA LEU A 152 -7.20 19.56 -4.71
C LEU A 152 -6.43 19.60 -3.37
N GLN A 153 -5.93 18.45 -2.92
CA GLN A 153 -5.15 18.34 -1.69
C GLN A 153 -3.93 19.25 -1.72
N ASP A 154 -3.13 19.18 -2.77
CA ASP A 154 -1.95 20.03 -2.90
C ASP A 154 -2.29 21.52 -2.95
N ALA A 155 -3.36 21.88 -3.63
CA ALA A 155 -3.82 23.26 -3.67
C ALA A 155 -4.28 23.76 -2.28
N VAL A 156 -4.95 22.91 -1.49
CA VAL A 156 -5.37 23.22 -0.12
C VAL A 156 -4.16 23.30 0.81
N VAL A 157 -3.23 22.34 0.75
CA VAL A 157 -1.99 22.36 1.56
C VAL A 157 -1.21 23.63 1.31
N ARG A 158 -0.99 24.01 0.05
CA ARG A 158 -0.28 25.24 -0.33
C ARG A 158 -1.01 26.51 0.11
N THR A 159 -2.35 26.49 0.13
CA THR A 159 -3.16 27.60 0.62
C THR A 159 -3.09 27.71 2.14
N ALA A 160 -3.04 26.59 2.84
CA ALA A 160 -2.95 26.51 4.29
C ALA A 160 -1.55 26.83 4.82
N LEU A 161 -0.50 26.36 4.14
CA LEU A 161 0.91 26.50 4.54
C LEU A 161 1.63 27.42 3.55
N GLN A 162 1.82 28.68 3.93
CA GLN A 162 2.36 29.73 3.06
C GLN A 162 3.85 29.97 3.29
N SER A 163 4.36 29.62 4.46
CA SER A 163 5.75 29.88 4.88
C SER A 163 6.53 28.60 5.08
N HIS A 164 5.89 27.57 5.63
CA HIS A 164 6.54 26.30 5.91
C HIS A 164 6.74 25.48 4.61
N PRO A 165 7.89 24.81 4.42
CA PRO A 165 8.17 24.04 3.20
C PRO A 165 7.20 22.87 2.97
N TYR A 166 6.44 22.40 3.95
CA TYR A 166 5.35 21.44 3.74
C TYR A 166 4.24 21.93 2.79
N GLY A 167 4.20 23.23 2.49
CA GLY A 167 3.33 23.80 1.46
C GLY A 167 3.73 23.45 0.03
N SER A 168 4.91 22.84 -0.18
CA SER A 168 5.37 22.36 -1.49
C SER A 168 4.89 20.93 -1.76
N PRO A 169 4.63 20.56 -3.04
CA PRO A 169 4.28 19.19 -3.40
C PRO A 169 5.38 18.20 -3.04
N MET A 170 5.03 17.04 -2.49
CA MET A 170 6.03 16.01 -2.10
C MET A 170 6.87 15.50 -3.28
N ALA A 171 6.26 15.30 -4.44
CA ALA A 171 6.95 14.83 -5.63
C ALA A 171 7.55 15.95 -6.50
N GLY A 172 7.35 17.21 -6.10
CA GLY A 172 7.85 18.39 -6.80
C GLY A 172 6.99 18.85 -7.97
N TYR A 173 7.45 19.90 -8.67
CA TYR A 173 6.83 20.43 -9.87
C TYR A 173 7.50 19.87 -11.11
N VAL A 174 6.70 19.52 -12.15
CA VAL A 174 7.21 19.06 -13.45
C VAL A 174 8.26 20.01 -14.01
N SER A 175 8.00 21.34 -13.95
CA SER A 175 8.91 22.36 -14.47
C SER A 175 10.28 22.42 -13.75
N ASP A 176 10.32 22.02 -12.49
CA ASP A 176 11.56 21.94 -11.71
C ASP A 176 12.31 20.66 -12.08
N VAL A 177 11.60 19.51 -12.08
CA VAL A 177 12.17 18.19 -12.43
C VAL A 177 12.77 18.20 -13.84
N GLU A 178 12.12 18.83 -14.82
CA GLU A 178 12.65 19.01 -16.18
C GLU A 178 14.04 19.70 -16.20
N ARG A 179 14.29 20.60 -15.24
CA ARG A 179 15.50 21.42 -15.17
C ARG A 179 16.56 20.88 -14.20
N LEU A 180 16.25 19.88 -13.38
CA LEU A 180 17.23 19.28 -12.48
C LEU A 180 18.49 18.86 -13.26
N THR A 181 19.65 19.15 -12.69
CA THR A 181 20.95 18.78 -13.24
C THR A 181 21.59 17.65 -12.46
N ILE A 182 22.62 17.04 -13.04
CA ILE A 182 23.42 16.03 -12.35
C ILE A 182 24.15 16.64 -11.15
N GLU A 183 24.53 17.89 -11.23
CA GLU A 183 25.17 18.65 -10.15
C GLU A 183 24.20 18.86 -8.99
N ASP A 184 22.92 19.14 -9.27
CA ASP A 184 21.88 19.26 -8.23
C ASP A 184 21.69 17.95 -7.50
N ALA A 185 21.55 16.83 -8.23
CA ALA A 185 21.40 15.51 -7.64
C ALA A 185 22.61 15.10 -6.79
N ARG A 186 23.82 15.32 -7.30
CA ARG A 186 25.06 15.04 -6.56
C ARG A 186 25.21 15.90 -5.31
N ALA A 187 24.88 17.19 -5.40
CA ALA A 187 24.93 18.09 -4.26
C ALA A 187 23.97 17.68 -3.15
N TYR A 188 22.72 17.34 -3.53
CA TYR A 188 21.71 16.88 -2.59
C TYR A 188 22.10 15.53 -1.94
N TYR A 189 22.58 14.56 -2.73
CA TYR A 189 23.09 13.30 -2.22
C TYR A 189 24.23 13.50 -1.23
N ALA A 190 25.20 14.35 -1.57
CA ALA A 190 26.35 14.61 -0.70
C ALA A 190 25.99 15.24 0.65
N SER A 191 24.96 16.08 0.70
CA SER A 191 24.53 16.79 1.91
C SER A 191 23.52 16.04 2.77
N HIS A 192 22.72 15.14 2.18
CA HIS A 192 21.58 14.51 2.86
C HIS A 192 21.76 13.01 3.07
N TYR A 193 22.44 12.28 2.16
CA TYR A 193 22.66 10.84 2.29
C TYR A 193 23.94 10.54 3.10
N ALA A 194 23.92 10.98 4.35
CA ALA A 194 25.03 10.85 5.27
C ALA A 194 24.64 10.00 6.50
N PRO A 195 25.57 9.21 7.09
CA PRO A 195 25.27 8.41 8.29
C PRO A 195 24.63 9.21 9.42
N GLY A 196 25.11 10.44 9.68
CA GLY A 196 24.57 11.28 10.73
C GLY A 196 23.15 11.79 10.51
N ASN A 197 22.65 11.70 9.26
CA ASN A 197 21.29 12.05 8.86
C ASN A 197 20.39 10.81 8.64
N ALA A 198 20.87 9.62 8.96
CA ALA A 198 20.19 8.39 8.64
C ALA A 198 19.82 7.54 9.86
N VAL A 199 18.79 6.74 9.69
CA VAL A 199 18.32 5.71 10.62
C VAL A 199 18.32 4.36 9.91
N LEU A 200 18.99 3.38 10.50
CA LEU A 200 18.93 1.99 10.12
C LEU A 200 18.07 1.24 11.15
N ALA A 201 16.86 0.84 10.81
CA ALA A 201 16.08 -0.07 11.64
C ALA A 201 16.12 -1.49 11.07
N VAL A 202 16.33 -2.46 11.95
CA VAL A 202 16.36 -3.89 11.63
C VAL A 202 15.43 -4.61 12.59
N ALA A 203 14.43 -5.30 12.07
CA ALA A 203 13.56 -6.17 12.87
C ALA A 203 13.58 -7.61 12.32
N GLY A 204 13.32 -8.58 13.18
CA GLY A 204 13.13 -9.98 12.79
C GLY A 204 14.07 -11.00 13.40
N ASP A 205 14.24 -12.12 12.70
CA ASP A 205 14.93 -13.33 13.18
C ASP A 205 16.46 -13.23 13.02
N PHE A 206 17.09 -12.65 14.01
CA PHE A 206 18.54 -12.55 14.11
C PHE A 206 19.01 -12.57 15.57
N ASP A 207 20.26 -12.98 15.83
CA ASP A 207 20.93 -12.73 17.10
C ASP A 207 21.41 -11.28 17.16
N ARG A 208 20.97 -10.54 18.17
CA ARG A 208 21.24 -9.09 18.30
C ARG A 208 22.71 -8.76 18.41
N ALA A 209 23.48 -9.58 19.13
CA ALA A 209 24.91 -9.32 19.31
C ALA A 209 25.67 -9.53 17.99
N ALA A 210 25.34 -10.60 17.26
CA ALA A 210 25.92 -10.89 15.95
C ALA A 210 25.51 -9.82 14.92
N ALA A 211 24.25 -9.39 14.92
CA ALA A 211 23.74 -8.35 14.03
C ALA A 211 24.41 -6.99 14.30
N LYS A 212 24.57 -6.60 15.55
CA LYS A 212 25.34 -5.38 15.94
C LYS A 212 26.78 -5.41 15.42
N ALA A 213 27.47 -6.52 15.61
CA ALA A 213 28.83 -6.69 15.12
C ALA A 213 28.88 -6.65 13.58
N LEU A 214 27.87 -7.23 12.90
CA LEU A 214 27.76 -7.21 11.45
C LEU A 214 27.53 -5.80 10.92
N VAL A 215 26.60 -5.05 11.49
CA VAL A 215 26.31 -3.64 11.13
C VAL A 215 27.54 -2.78 11.35
N ALA A 216 28.18 -2.86 12.54
CA ALA A 216 29.39 -2.09 12.84
C ALA A 216 30.50 -2.36 11.81
N ARG A 217 30.69 -3.61 11.39
CA ARG A 217 31.70 -3.99 10.39
C ARG A 217 31.36 -3.47 8.98
N ILE A 218 30.08 -3.61 8.54
CA ILE A 218 29.67 -3.22 7.19
C ILE A 218 29.67 -1.70 7.02
N PHE A 219 29.21 -0.95 8.03
CA PHE A 219 29.15 0.51 7.98
C PHE A 219 30.43 1.21 8.44
N ALA A 220 31.48 0.47 8.84
CA ALA A 220 32.76 1.03 9.21
C ALA A 220 33.42 1.84 8.08
N ASP A 221 33.26 1.38 6.83
CA ASP A 221 33.83 2.01 5.64
C ASP A 221 32.97 3.14 5.07
N VAL A 222 31.78 3.41 5.66
CA VAL A 222 30.93 4.53 5.28
C VAL A 222 31.40 5.77 6.03
N PRO A 223 31.99 6.77 5.35
CA PRO A 223 32.58 7.91 6.04
C PRO A 223 31.52 8.81 6.66
N ALA A 224 31.80 9.34 7.84
CA ALA A 224 31.05 10.45 8.38
C ALA A 224 31.09 11.65 7.41
N ARG A 225 29.96 12.31 7.20
CA ARG A 225 29.84 13.51 6.38
C ARG A 225 29.15 14.61 7.20
N PRO A 226 29.43 15.90 6.93
CA PRO A 226 28.63 16.96 7.49
C PRO A 226 27.17 16.79 7.07
N VAL A 227 26.27 16.95 8.00
CA VAL A 227 24.83 16.95 7.78
C VAL A 227 24.37 18.40 7.71
N ALA A 228 23.57 18.73 6.70
CA ALA A 228 22.88 20.00 6.70
C ALA A 228 21.91 20.03 7.89
N ASP A 229 21.95 21.11 8.66
CA ASP A 229 20.92 21.35 9.69
C ASP A 229 19.71 22.02 9.01
N PRO A 230 18.63 21.32 8.72
CA PRO A 230 17.49 21.91 8.05
C PRO A 230 16.79 22.83 9.04
N HIS A 231 16.97 24.13 8.86
CA HIS A 231 16.18 25.13 9.56
C HIS A 231 15.01 25.55 8.67
N PHE A 232 13.81 25.07 9.02
CA PHE A 232 12.60 25.42 8.30
C PHE A 232 11.95 26.68 8.85
N THR A 233 11.40 27.50 7.96
CA THR A 233 10.58 28.65 8.37
C THR A 233 9.29 28.14 8.98
N GLU A 234 9.00 28.55 10.22
CA GLU A 234 7.75 28.19 10.88
C GLU A 234 6.55 28.79 10.13
N GLU A 235 5.43 28.03 10.08
CA GLU A 235 4.20 28.57 9.53
C GLU A 235 3.61 29.65 10.44
N LEU A 236 3.22 30.75 9.84
CA LEU A 236 2.57 31.83 10.58
C LEU A 236 1.16 31.40 11.00
N PRO A 237 0.73 31.74 12.25
CA PRO A 237 -0.60 31.41 12.73
C PRO A 237 -1.69 31.98 11.78
N GLN A 238 -2.54 31.12 11.30
CA GLN A 238 -3.69 31.51 10.48
C GLN A 238 -4.63 32.40 11.30
N ARG A 239 -5.02 33.55 10.73
CA ARG A 239 -5.85 34.58 11.39
C ARG A 239 -7.23 34.77 10.72
N GLY A 240 -7.64 33.86 9.90
CA GLY A 240 -8.90 33.90 9.19
C GLY A 240 -9.05 32.72 8.27
N GLU A 241 -10.27 32.36 7.95
CA GLU A 241 -10.59 31.32 7.01
C GLU A 241 -9.95 31.58 5.64
N ARG A 242 -9.37 30.54 5.02
CA ARG A 242 -8.83 30.55 3.65
C ARG A 242 -9.69 29.69 2.74
N ARG A 243 -9.87 30.12 1.50
CA ARG A 243 -10.67 29.37 0.51
C ARG A 243 -9.99 29.28 -0.83
N ILE A 244 -10.08 28.10 -1.45
CA ILE A 244 -9.66 27.88 -2.83
C ILE A 244 -10.75 27.13 -3.58
N ARG A 245 -10.95 27.48 -4.85
CA ARG A 245 -11.89 26.80 -5.74
C ARG A 245 -11.21 26.54 -7.07
N LEU A 246 -11.14 25.27 -7.43
CA LEU A 246 -10.60 24.79 -8.68
C LEU A 246 -11.74 24.34 -9.60
N SER A 247 -11.52 24.39 -10.91
CA SER A 247 -12.41 23.87 -11.94
C SER A 247 -11.64 22.87 -12.77
N GLY A 248 -12.20 21.68 -12.97
CA GLY A 248 -11.54 20.61 -13.70
C GLY A 248 -12.50 19.69 -14.46
N PRO A 249 -11.97 18.76 -15.25
CA PRO A 249 -12.75 17.80 -16.04
C PRO A 249 -13.31 16.67 -15.14
N VAL A 250 -14.03 17.04 -14.09
CA VAL A 250 -14.58 16.11 -13.08
C VAL A 250 -16.10 16.02 -13.20
N GLU A 251 -16.68 14.88 -12.82
CA GLU A 251 -18.12 14.62 -12.86
C GLU A 251 -18.80 14.92 -11.53
N ARG A 252 -18.05 14.93 -10.45
CA ARG A 252 -18.49 15.20 -9.07
C ARG A 252 -17.78 16.44 -8.56
N GLN A 253 -18.27 17.00 -7.47
CA GLN A 253 -17.55 18.03 -6.73
C GLN A 253 -16.72 17.34 -5.65
N TYR A 254 -15.42 17.62 -5.58
CA TYR A 254 -14.54 17.18 -4.50
C TYR A 254 -14.33 18.32 -3.52
N PHE A 255 -14.27 17.98 -2.24
CA PHE A 255 -13.97 18.95 -1.19
C PHE A 255 -12.84 18.49 -0.29
N GLN A 256 -12.14 19.47 0.28
CA GLN A 256 -11.14 19.27 1.30
C GLN A 256 -11.18 20.41 2.30
N LEU A 257 -11.34 20.06 3.59
CA LEU A 257 -11.35 20.99 4.70
C LEU A 257 -10.12 20.68 5.57
N ALA A 258 -9.20 21.62 5.66
CA ALA A 258 -7.95 21.44 6.39
C ALA A 258 -7.91 22.36 7.62
N TYR A 259 -7.46 21.81 8.73
CA TYR A 259 -7.21 22.52 9.98
C TYR A 259 -5.76 22.26 10.40
N PRO A 260 -5.10 23.19 11.14
CA PRO A 260 -3.79 22.89 11.74
C PRO A 260 -3.84 21.63 12.61
N ALA A 261 -2.76 20.87 12.64
CA ALA A 261 -2.58 19.70 13.49
C ALA A 261 -1.23 19.71 14.20
N PRO A 262 -1.13 19.09 15.38
CA PRO A 262 0.13 19.05 16.12
C PRO A 262 1.16 18.13 15.44
N ALA A 263 2.45 18.38 15.66
CA ALA A 263 3.54 17.47 15.33
C ALA A 263 3.40 16.13 16.09
N ALA A 264 4.02 15.05 15.57
CA ALA A 264 3.98 13.73 16.19
C ALA A 264 4.56 13.68 17.60
N SER A 265 5.55 14.51 17.89
CA SER A 265 6.19 14.66 19.21
C SER A 265 5.39 15.53 20.19
N SER A 266 4.33 16.19 19.73
CA SER A 266 3.53 17.10 20.56
C SER A 266 2.73 16.35 21.65
N PRO A 267 2.66 16.87 22.89
CA PRO A 267 1.80 16.31 23.93
C PRO A 267 0.30 16.37 23.59
N ASP A 268 -0.10 17.16 22.59
CA ASP A 268 -1.47 17.22 22.10
C ASP A 268 -1.80 16.10 21.10
N PHE A 269 -0.79 15.44 20.52
CA PHE A 269 -0.98 14.43 19.46
C PHE A 269 -1.85 13.25 19.91
N PRO A 270 -1.66 12.63 21.10
CA PRO A 270 -2.52 11.53 21.58
C PRO A 270 -3.98 11.95 21.76
N ALA A 271 -4.22 13.18 22.26
CA ALA A 271 -5.58 13.71 22.40
C ALA A 271 -6.23 14.02 21.03
N PHE A 272 -5.42 14.46 20.06
CA PHE A 272 -5.87 14.69 18.70
C PHE A 272 -6.21 13.38 17.98
N LEU A 273 -5.43 12.32 18.23
CA LEU A 273 -5.70 10.98 17.70
C LEU A 273 -7.06 10.44 18.20
N LEU A 274 -7.38 10.63 19.50
CA LEU A 274 -8.70 10.32 20.02
C LEU A 274 -9.80 11.20 19.43
N LEU A 275 -9.53 12.49 19.20
CA LEU A 275 -10.45 13.39 18.51
C LEU A 275 -10.76 12.88 17.09
N GLN A 276 -9.75 12.47 16.32
CA GLN A 276 -9.94 11.88 15.00
C GLN A 276 -10.78 10.59 15.09
N GLN A 277 -10.48 9.72 16.05
CA GLN A 277 -11.25 8.49 16.27
C GLN A 277 -12.73 8.77 16.51
N ILE A 278 -13.06 9.78 17.30
CA ILE A 278 -14.45 10.22 17.58
C ILE A 278 -15.10 10.85 16.36
N LEU A 279 -14.36 11.65 15.61
CA LEU A 279 -14.85 12.32 14.39
C LEU A 279 -15.17 11.35 13.27
N ALA A 280 -14.27 10.45 12.96
CA ALA A 280 -14.36 9.63 11.74
C ALA A 280 -13.79 8.22 11.87
N GLY A 281 -13.14 7.88 12.99
CA GLY A 281 -12.24 6.73 13.08
C GLY A 281 -10.82 7.11 12.69
N THR A 282 -9.83 6.41 13.23
CA THR A 282 -8.43 6.60 12.87
C THR A 282 -7.96 5.47 11.95
N PRO A 283 -7.14 5.77 10.93
CA PRO A 283 -6.54 4.74 10.06
C PRO A 283 -5.30 4.07 10.69
N GLY A 284 -4.89 4.48 11.89
CA GLY A 284 -3.59 4.12 12.47
C GLY A 284 -2.49 5.14 12.19
N LEU A 285 -1.30 4.82 12.66
CA LEU A 285 -0.09 5.64 12.53
C LEU A 285 0.90 5.07 11.51
N ASN A 286 0.59 3.90 10.90
CA ASN A 286 1.42 3.29 9.88
C ASN A 286 1.03 3.81 8.48
N PRO A 287 1.79 4.75 7.88
CA PRO A 287 1.43 5.33 6.59
C PRO A 287 1.45 4.29 5.45
N ARG A 288 2.15 3.17 5.60
CA ARG A 288 2.14 2.07 4.63
C ARG A 288 0.79 1.34 4.58
N GLN A 289 0.10 1.28 5.70
CA GLN A 289 -1.22 0.63 5.78
C GLN A 289 -2.37 1.60 5.50
N SER A 290 -2.27 2.82 6.03
CA SER A 290 -3.32 3.83 5.92
C SER A 290 -3.27 4.65 4.62
N GLY A 291 -2.13 4.62 3.92
CA GLY A 291 -1.88 5.49 2.76
C GLY A 291 -1.74 6.98 3.15
N TRP A 292 -1.59 7.82 2.13
CA TRP A 292 -1.40 9.27 2.28
C TRP A 292 -2.68 10.08 2.00
N SER A 293 -3.83 9.44 1.87
CA SER A 293 -5.11 10.07 1.51
C SER A 293 -6.19 9.99 2.60
N GLY A 294 -5.87 9.38 3.74
CA GLY A 294 -6.81 9.20 4.84
C GLY A 294 -7.75 8.00 4.69
N THR A 295 -8.53 7.75 5.73
CA THR A 295 -9.45 6.62 5.82
C THR A 295 -10.88 7.11 5.92
N ARG A 296 -11.78 6.39 5.25
CA ARG A 296 -13.22 6.65 5.25
C ARG A 296 -13.81 6.63 6.66
N ALA A 297 -14.73 7.55 6.93
CA ALA A 297 -15.37 7.64 8.23
C ALA A 297 -16.12 6.35 8.58
N ALA A 298 -15.79 5.81 9.77
CA ALA A 298 -16.41 4.61 10.30
C ALA A 298 -17.87 4.86 10.71
N GLU A 299 -18.68 3.83 10.63
CA GLU A 299 -20.08 3.90 11.07
C GLU A 299 -20.18 4.25 12.57
N GLY A 300 -21.15 5.07 12.92
CA GLY A 300 -21.34 5.55 14.29
C GLY A 300 -20.45 6.70 14.73
N THR A 301 -19.51 7.14 13.91
CA THR A 301 -18.67 8.33 14.18
C THR A 301 -19.43 9.63 13.83
N VAL A 302 -18.89 10.76 14.29
CA VAL A 302 -19.55 12.09 14.14
C VAL A 302 -19.76 12.47 12.67
N LEU A 303 -18.81 12.14 11.79
CA LEU A 303 -18.86 12.45 10.35
C LEU A 303 -19.49 11.32 9.51
N SER A 304 -19.83 10.18 10.12
CA SER A 304 -20.50 9.09 9.42
C SER A 304 -21.78 9.56 8.74
N GLY A 305 -21.99 9.16 7.49
CA GLY A 305 -23.19 9.48 6.71
C GLY A 305 -23.27 10.90 6.17
N VAL A 306 -22.25 11.74 6.34
CA VAL A 306 -22.20 13.09 5.73
C VAL A 306 -22.08 12.96 4.21
N THR A 307 -21.12 12.18 3.74
CA THR A 307 -21.07 11.67 2.36
C THR A 307 -20.71 10.18 2.38
N ASN A 308 -20.82 9.51 1.22
CA ASN A 308 -20.48 8.09 1.13
C ASN A 308 -18.98 7.79 1.21
N ASP A 309 -18.14 8.78 0.98
CA ASP A 309 -16.69 8.69 0.87
C ASP A 309 -15.93 9.66 1.79
N ILE A 310 -16.64 10.28 2.77
CA ILE A 310 -15.97 11.20 3.70
C ILE A 310 -14.85 10.49 4.45
N ALA A 311 -13.68 11.09 4.44
CA ALA A 311 -12.46 10.55 5.04
C ALA A 311 -11.74 11.61 5.88
N THR A 312 -10.88 11.17 6.80
CA THR A 312 -9.99 12.05 7.55
C THR A 312 -8.56 11.57 7.47
N TRP A 313 -7.62 12.50 7.49
CA TRP A 313 -6.19 12.22 7.49
C TRP A 313 -5.45 13.07 8.51
N LEU A 314 -4.66 12.43 9.35
CA LEU A 314 -3.76 13.02 10.36
C LEU A 314 -2.39 12.33 10.22
N PRO A 315 -1.46 12.86 9.44
CA PRO A 315 -0.13 12.29 9.35
C PRO A 315 0.71 12.60 10.59
N ALA A 316 1.58 11.67 10.97
CA ALA A 316 2.63 11.93 11.93
C ALA A 316 3.80 12.65 11.23
N THR A 317 4.11 13.87 11.63
CA THR A 317 5.12 14.73 11.00
C THR A 317 6.09 15.28 12.03
N HIS A 318 7.28 15.69 11.59
CA HIS A 318 8.28 16.35 12.44
C HIS A 318 7.77 17.68 12.97
N ASP A 319 7.28 18.56 12.09
CA ASP A 319 6.70 19.86 12.42
C ASP A 319 5.16 19.82 12.36
N PRO A 320 4.46 20.80 12.95
CA PRO A 320 3.00 20.90 12.84
C PRO A 320 2.53 20.92 11.38
N PHE A 321 1.52 20.13 11.07
CA PHE A 321 0.95 20.02 9.72
C PHE A 321 -0.57 20.29 9.73
N LEU A 322 -1.32 19.49 8.98
CA LEU A 322 -2.75 19.67 8.79
C LEU A 322 -3.52 18.38 9.15
N PHE A 323 -4.67 18.56 9.76
CA PHE A 323 -5.73 17.57 9.81
C PHE A 323 -6.70 17.83 8.67
N MET A 324 -6.96 16.85 7.83
CA MET A 324 -7.78 17.01 6.64
C MET A 324 -9.06 16.18 6.70
N ILE A 325 -10.16 16.77 6.26
CA ILE A 325 -11.45 16.11 6.03
C ILE A 325 -11.74 16.23 4.54
N SER A 326 -11.90 15.13 3.85
CA SER A 326 -12.07 15.08 2.39
C SER A 326 -13.26 14.23 1.98
N GLY A 327 -13.73 14.41 0.75
CA GLY A 327 -14.79 13.60 0.18
C GLY A 327 -15.34 14.19 -1.12
N SER A 328 -16.43 13.61 -1.60
CA SER A 328 -17.08 14.09 -2.81
C SER A 328 -18.60 14.16 -2.68
N ILE A 329 -19.22 15.03 -3.48
CA ILE A 329 -20.68 15.17 -3.60
C ILE A 329 -21.09 15.25 -5.06
N GLU A 330 -22.38 15.06 -5.32
CA GLU A 330 -22.94 15.18 -6.66
C GLU A 330 -22.68 16.59 -7.27
N ALA A 331 -22.53 16.65 -8.57
CA ALA A 331 -22.15 17.89 -9.31
C ALA A 331 -23.04 19.10 -9.03
N ARG A 332 -24.29 18.90 -8.64
CA ARG A 332 -25.29 19.96 -8.35
C ARG A 332 -25.62 20.10 -6.87
N ALA A 333 -24.94 19.36 -5.99
CA ALA A 333 -25.19 19.44 -4.56
C ALA A 333 -24.74 20.80 -3.98
N ASP A 334 -25.36 21.21 -2.89
CA ASP A 334 -25.08 22.49 -2.22
C ASP A 334 -23.82 22.37 -1.34
N GLN A 335 -22.72 22.96 -1.78
CA GLN A 335 -21.43 23.01 -1.07
C GLN A 335 -21.58 23.65 0.32
N LEU A 336 -22.31 24.77 0.40
CA LEU A 336 -22.46 25.51 1.67
C LEU A 336 -23.32 24.73 2.68
N ALA A 337 -24.27 23.94 2.22
CA ALA A 337 -25.06 23.08 3.10
C ALA A 337 -24.18 21.98 3.70
N LEU A 338 -23.33 21.34 2.91
CA LEU A 338 -22.37 20.35 3.37
C LEU A 338 -21.39 20.94 4.39
N GLU A 339 -20.76 22.06 4.05
CA GLU A 339 -19.81 22.71 4.96
C GLU A 339 -20.46 23.09 6.29
N ARG A 340 -21.69 23.59 6.25
CA ARG A 340 -22.46 23.92 7.48
C ARG A 340 -22.75 22.67 8.30
N ASP A 341 -23.11 21.54 7.68
CA ASP A 341 -23.34 20.29 8.41
C ASP A 341 -22.06 19.82 9.11
N ILE A 342 -20.94 19.77 8.40
CA ILE A 342 -19.64 19.40 8.98
C ILE A 342 -19.25 20.37 10.10
N ALA A 343 -19.36 21.68 9.86
CA ALA A 343 -19.04 22.71 10.86
C ALA A 343 -19.90 22.59 12.13
N ASN A 344 -21.20 22.30 11.99
CA ASN A 344 -22.12 22.11 13.13
C ASN A 344 -21.75 20.86 13.94
N ARG A 345 -21.35 19.77 13.28
CA ARG A 345 -20.90 18.53 13.94
C ARG A 345 -19.61 18.75 14.71
N ILE A 346 -18.64 19.46 14.13
CA ILE A 346 -17.39 19.87 14.79
C ILE A 346 -17.68 20.83 15.96
N ALA A 347 -18.58 21.79 15.78
CA ALA A 347 -18.98 22.72 16.84
C ALA A 347 -19.64 21.98 18.02
N GLY A 348 -20.36 20.89 17.75
CA GLY A 348 -20.89 20.00 18.77
C GLY A 348 -19.81 19.42 19.69
N LEU A 349 -18.67 19.02 19.16
CA LEU A 349 -17.53 18.52 19.93
C LEU A 349 -16.76 19.60 20.68
N ARG A 350 -16.79 20.83 20.17
CA ARG A 350 -16.15 21.99 20.84
C ARG A 350 -16.95 22.56 21.99
N GLY A 351 -18.28 22.37 21.99
CA GLY A 351 -19.21 22.99 22.91
C GLY A 351 -19.96 22.05 23.87
N ARG A 352 -19.93 20.74 23.63
CA ARG A 352 -20.60 19.74 24.46
C ARG A 352 -19.58 18.88 25.19
N ALA A 353 -19.85 18.54 26.45
CA ALA A 353 -19.05 17.56 27.16
C ALA A 353 -19.07 16.19 26.46
N ILE A 354 -17.90 15.65 26.16
CA ILE A 354 -17.76 14.30 25.59
C ILE A 354 -18.05 13.30 26.70
N GLU A 355 -18.93 12.35 26.42
CA GLU A 355 -19.33 11.35 27.42
C GLU A 355 -18.18 10.39 27.76
N ALA A 356 -18.08 9.99 29.02
CA ALA A 356 -17.02 9.08 29.48
C ALA A 356 -17.01 7.73 28.71
N ALA A 357 -18.18 7.23 28.33
CA ALA A 357 -18.30 6.03 27.51
C ALA A 357 -17.69 6.22 26.13
N GLN A 358 -17.93 7.37 25.48
CA GLN A 358 -17.39 7.67 24.15
C GLN A 358 -15.84 7.76 24.17
N ILE A 359 -15.27 8.35 25.22
CA ILE A 359 -13.80 8.35 25.41
C ILE A 359 -13.25 6.94 25.63
N ALA A 360 -13.94 6.12 26.47
CA ALA A 360 -13.51 4.76 26.73
C ALA A 360 -13.52 3.87 25.46
N ASP A 361 -14.55 4.05 24.62
CA ASP A 361 -14.64 3.30 23.36
C ASP A 361 -13.63 3.80 22.34
N ALA A 362 -13.37 5.10 22.25
CA ALA A 362 -12.33 5.67 21.41
C ALA A 362 -10.93 5.15 21.80
N LYS A 363 -10.61 5.07 23.10
CA LYS A 363 -9.35 4.51 23.60
C LYS A 363 -9.17 3.04 23.20
N LYS A 364 -10.21 2.23 23.35
CA LYS A 364 -10.17 0.81 22.93
C LYS A 364 -9.92 0.69 21.43
N ALA A 365 -10.60 1.50 20.62
CA ALA A 365 -10.44 1.49 19.17
C ALA A 365 -9.01 1.90 18.76
N VAL A 366 -8.48 2.98 19.33
CA VAL A 366 -7.10 3.43 19.07
C VAL A 366 -6.09 2.39 19.52
N ALA A 367 -6.24 1.82 20.73
CA ALA A 367 -5.32 0.78 21.22
C ALA A 367 -5.29 -0.46 20.29
N ARG A 368 -6.44 -0.87 19.74
CA ARG A 368 -6.53 -1.95 18.77
C ARG A 368 -5.78 -1.59 17.48
N ILE A 369 -6.02 -0.41 16.92
CA ILE A 369 -5.41 0.03 15.67
C ILE A 369 -3.89 0.18 15.81
N LEU A 370 -3.39 0.72 16.94
CA LEU A 370 -1.95 0.78 17.21
C LEU A 370 -1.31 -0.61 17.27
N GLY A 371 -2.04 -1.63 17.71
CA GLY A 371 -1.60 -3.03 17.63
C GLY A 371 -1.60 -3.55 16.19
N GLU A 372 -2.56 -3.12 15.37
CA GLU A 372 -2.64 -3.48 13.95
C GLU A 372 -1.54 -2.80 13.10
N ASP A 373 -1.05 -1.63 13.51
CA ASP A 373 0.04 -0.91 12.86
C ASP A 373 1.39 -1.65 12.86
N ILE A 374 1.53 -2.73 13.66
CA ILE A 374 2.79 -3.47 13.85
C ILE A 374 2.59 -4.99 13.73
N LEU A 375 1.73 -5.43 12.83
CA LEU A 375 1.42 -6.86 12.66
C LEU A 375 2.56 -7.67 12.06
N THR A 376 3.39 -7.06 11.22
CA THR A 376 4.48 -7.75 10.53
C THR A 376 5.85 -7.27 11.01
N THR A 377 6.87 -8.07 10.78
CA THR A 377 8.27 -7.69 10.99
C THR A 377 8.64 -6.40 10.25
N GLU A 378 8.10 -6.24 9.04
CA GLU A 378 8.33 -5.05 8.22
C GLU A 378 7.63 -3.82 8.79
N ASP A 379 6.38 -3.96 9.26
CA ASP A 379 5.67 -2.86 9.90
C ASP A 379 6.40 -2.39 11.17
N ALA A 380 6.89 -3.32 11.99
CA ALA A 380 7.64 -2.97 13.20
C ALA A 380 8.94 -2.22 12.88
N ALA A 381 9.72 -2.69 11.89
CA ALA A 381 10.92 -2.00 11.43
C ALA A 381 10.59 -0.61 10.88
N HIS A 382 9.51 -0.52 10.10
CA HIS A 382 9.06 0.73 9.50
C HIS A 382 8.63 1.76 10.55
N GLN A 383 7.77 1.36 11.50
CA GLN A 383 7.32 2.27 12.56
C GLN A 383 8.50 2.80 13.40
N LEU A 384 9.45 1.93 13.75
CA LEU A 384 10.65 2.35 14.48
C LEU A 384 11.50 3.36 13.68
N ALA A 385 11.73 3.08 12.40
CA ALA A 385 12.49 3.99 11.52
C ALA A 385 11.75 5.30 11.31
N PHE A 386 10.46 5.23 10.98
CA PHE A 386 9.64 6.40 10.65
C PHE A 386 9.55 7.37 11.82
N PHE A 387 9.21 6.88 13.01
CA PHE A 387 9.07 7.75 14.18
C PHE A 387 10.42 8.27 14.72
N GLU A 388 11.50 7.53 14.57
CA GLU A 388 12.85 8.07 14.80
C GLU A 388 13.18 9.14 13.75
N GLY A 389 12.76 8.96 12.51
CA GLY A 389 12.95 9.90 11.41
C GLY A 389 12.33 11.27 11.71
N VAL A 390 11.08 11.28 12.18
CA VAL A 390 10.36 12.51 12.55
C VAL A 390 10.63 12.97 13.99
N GLY A 391 11.60 12.36 14.69
CA GLY A 391 12.00 12.75 16.05
C GLY A 391 10.95 12.48 17.14
N ALA A 392 10.11 11.47 16.94
CA ALA A 392 9.00 11.11 17.83
C ALA A 392 9.01 9.63 18.28
N LEU A 393 10.19 8.98 18.27
CA LEU A 393 10.29 7.56 18.65
C LEU A 393 9.79 7.31 20.08
N ASP A 394 10.23 8.12 21.06
CA ASP A 394 9.78 7.99 22.44
C ASP A 394 8.25 8.17 22.55
N ALA A 395 7.69 9.14 21.79
CA ALA A 395 6.24 9.34 21.74
C ALA A 395 5.49 8.11 21.17
N LEU A 396 6.04 7.44 20.17
CA LEU A 396 5.48 6.18 19.65
C LEU A 396 5.53 5.07 20.70
N LEU A 397 6.70 4.85 21.31
CA LEU A 397 6.89 3.77 22.31
C LEU A 397 5.96 3.92 23.50
N ASP A 398 5.67 5.16 23.92
CA ASP A 398 4.77 5.47 25.02
C ASP A 398 3.33 5.81 24.58
N MET A 399 3.03 5.75 23.28
CA MET A 399 1.72 6.12 22.72
C MET A 399 0.54 5.41 23.39
N PRO A 400 0.58 4.09 23.65
CA PRO A 400 -0.51 3.41 24.35
C PRO A 400 -0.78 4.00 25.75
N ALA A 401 0.27 4.33 26.50
CA ALA A 401 0.15 4.94 27.83
C ALA A 401 -0.36 6.39 27.75
N HIS A 402 0.14 7.15 26.77
CA HIS A 402 -0.31 8.52 26.53
C HIS A 402 -1.79 8.57 26.15
N VAL A 403 -2.24 7.70 25.25
CA VAL A 403 -3.65 7.57 24.85
C VAL A 403 -4.52 7.19 26.05
N ASP A 404 -4.06 6.25 26.90
CA ASP A 404 -4.79 5.87 28.10
C ASP A 404 -4.94 7.01 29.13
N ALA A 405 -3.95 7.87 29.19
CA ALA A 405 -3.96 9.03 30.10
C ALA A 405 -4.88 10.18 29.61
N VAL A 406 -5.24 10.27 28.32
CA VAL A 406 -6.08 11.35 27.77
C VAL A 406 -7.45 11.40 28.46
N THR A 407 -7.91 12.58 28.80
CA THR A 407 -9.26 12.83 29.37
C THR A 407 -10.20 13.46 28.35
N ALA A 408 -11.50 13.46 28.61
CA ALA A 408 -12.49 14.19 27.80
C ALA A 408 -12.14 15.68 27.67
N ALA A 409 -11.67 16.29 28.77
CA ALA A 409 -11.25 17.69 28.77
C ALA A 409 -10.04 17.97 27.84
N ASP A 410 -9.14 17.01 27.68
CA ASP A 410 -8.03 17.15 26.73
C ASP A 410 -8.54 17.10 25.29
N VAL A 411 -9.43 16.19 24.94
CA VAL A 411 -10.02 16.11 23.61
C VAL A 411 -10.83 17.38 23.29
N GLU A 412 -11.62 17.88 24.24
CA GLU A 412 -12.33 19.16 24.09
C GLU A 412 -11.39 20.35 23.92
N ARG A 413 -10.28 20.37 24.67
CA ARG A 413 -9.25 21.41 24.57
C ARG A 413 -8.62 21.42 23.18
N VAL A 414 -8.20 20.28 22.67
CA VAL A 414 -7.58 20.20 21.33
C VAL A 414 -8.62 20.50 20.25
N ALA A 415 -9.86 20.04 20.37
CA ALA A 415 -10.93 20.40 19.44
C ALA A 415 -11.13 21.93 19.37
N ARG A 416 -11.13 22.62 20.51
CA ARG A 416 -11.24 24.09 20.56
C ARG A 416 -10.00 24.79 20.00
N ALA A 417 -8.81 24.28 20.29
CA ALA A 417 -7.55 24.89 19.87
C ALA A 417 -7.29 24.75 18.37
N TYR A 418 -7.55 23.59 17.80
CA TYR A 418 -7.17 23.28 16.43
C TYR A 418 -8.32 23.41 15.42
N LEU A 419 -9.53 22.97 15.75
CA LEU A 419 -10.68 22.99 14.83
C LEU A 419 -11.50 24.29 14.92
N ALA A 420 -10.86 25.42 15.14
CA ALA A 420 -11.53 26.72 15.18
C ALA A 420 -11.91 27.20 13.77
N PRO A 421 -13.08 27.84 13.57
CA PRO A 421 -13.55 28.24 12.23
C PRO A 421 -12.62 29.20 11.50
N ASP A 422 -11.91 30.06 12.21
CA ASP A 422 -10.93 31.01 11.67
C ASP A 422 -9.61 30.34 11.26
N ARG A 423 -9.44 29.05 11.57
CA ARG A 423 -8.29 28.22 11.19
C ARG A 423 -8.59 27.27 10.02
N LEU A 424 -9.81 27.29 9.49
CA LEU A 424 -10.20 26.47 8.35
C LEU A 424 -9.54 26.96 7.05
N THR A 425 -8.99 26.03 6.30
CA THR A 425 -8.72 26.19 4.86
C THR A 425 -9.66 25.27 4.10
N ALA A 426 -10.57 25.82 3.31
CA ALA A 426 -11.56 25.07 2.55
C ALA A 426 -11.24 25.08 1.06
N GLY A 427 -11.20 23.91 0.44
CA GLY A 427 -10.97 23.73 -0.98
C GLY A 427 -12.08 22.96 -1.67
N TRP A 428 -12.37 23.34 -2.91
CA TRP A 428 -13.32 22.69 -3.78
C TRP A 428 -12.77 22.50 -5.18
N MET A 429 -12.95 21.30 -5.75
CA MET A 429 -12.79 21.03 -7.17
C MET A 429 -14.17 20.81 -7.76
N ILE A 430 -14.56 21.62 -8.75
CA ILE A 430 -15.90 21.57 -9.33
C ILE A 430 -15.85 21.21 -10.82
N PRO A 431 -16.92 20.62 -11.37
CA PRO A 431 -17.03 20.39 -12.80
C PRO A 431 -16.87 21.67 -13.61
N GLY A 432 -16.04 21.61 -14.65
CA GLY A 432 -15.78 22.74 -15.57
C GLY A 432 -14.72 22.37 -16.59
N ASN A 433 -14.54 23.23 -17.59
CA ASN A 433 -13.45 23.07 -18.54
C ASN A 433 -12.12 23.43 -17.87
N ALA A 434 -11.14 22.52 -17.91
CA ALA A 434 -9.80 22.79 -17.42
C ALA A 434 -9.18 23.96 -18.17
N PRO A 435 -8.59 24.97 -17.47
CA PRO A 435 -7.68 25.90 -18.15
C PRO A 435 -6.46 25.12 -18.65
N GLY A 436 -6.02 25.38 -19.85
CA GLY A 436 -4.89 24.70 -20.49
C GLY A 436 -3.63 24.74 -19.62
N LYS A 437 -2.96 23.60 -19.48
CA LYS A 437 -1.83 23.24 -18.60
C LYS A 437 -2.17 23.28 -17.09
N ALA A 438 -2.46 22.14 -16.54
CA ALA A 438 -2.55 21.93 -15.10
C ALA A 438 -1.19 22.20 -14.45
N LEU A 439 -1.22 22.83 -13.27
CA LEU A 439 -0.07 22.92 -12.39
C LEU A 439 -0.03 21.61 -11.61
N GLY A 440 0.96 20.77 -11.93
CA GLY A 440 1.07 19.45 -11.35
C GLY A 440 1.28 19.47 -9.85
N ALA A 441 0.60 18.61 -9.19
CA ALA A 441 0.97 18.05 -7.90
C ALA A 441 0.08 16.83 -7.61
N GLY A 442 0.66 15.73 -7.22
CA GLY A 442 -0.04 14.51 -6.92
C GLY A 442 0.51 13.81 -5.69
N ASN A 443 -0.37 13.14 -5.00
CA ASN A 443 -0.03 12.29 -3.89
C ASN A 443 0.27 10.88 -4.42
N PRO A 444 1.39 10.25 -4.06
CA PRO A 444 1.63 8.88 -4.46
C PRO A 444 0.58 7.99 -3.81
N LYS A 445 -0.27 7.37 -4.61
CA LYS A 445 -0.94 6.16 -4.16
C LYS A 445 0.15 5.10 -4.06
N SER A 446 0.62 4.83 -2.86
CA SER A 446 1.40 3.62 -2.64
C SER A 446 0.47 2.45 -2.87
N ALA A 447 0.54 1.87 -4.04
CA ALA A 447 0.07 0.51 -4.23
C ALA A 447 1.04 -0.38 -3.43
N THR A 448 0.74 -0.61 -2.17
CA THR A 448 1.40 -1.62 -1.38
C THR A 448 0.92 -2.98 -1.87
N GLU A 449 1.55 -3.49 -2.93
CA GLU A 449 1.59 -4.93 -3.10
C GLU A 449 2.53 -5.47 -2.02
N ARG A 450 1.97 -6.25 -1.12
CA ARG A 450 2.70 -6.95 -0.07
C ARG A 450 3.41 -8.15 -0.68
N ALA A 451 4.67 -8.30 -0.41
CA ALA A 451 5.45 -9.46 -0.74
C ALA A 451 6.51 -9.72 0.32
N GLY A 452 6.95 -10.80 0.48
CA GLY A 452 7.19 -12.11 0.63
C GLY A 452 8.56 -12.61 0.92
N ALA A 453 8.76 -13.56 1.81
CA ALA A 453 10.04 -14.23 2.09
C ALA A 453 9.94 -15.71 2.50
N LYS A 454 11.06 -16.41 2.52
CA LYS A 454 11.24 -17.88 2.65
C LYS A 454 10.93 -18.50 4.02
N ALA A 455 10.58 -19.75 3.97
CA ALA A 455 10.06 -20.67 4.94
C ALA A 455 10.88 -20.90 6.23
N PHE A 456 10.17 -20.84 7.33
CA PHE A 456 10.26 -21.84 8.39
C PHE A 456 8.91 -21.97 9.12
N SER A 457 8.59 -23.17 9.58
CA SER A 457 7.32 -23.51 10.20
C SER A 457 7.19 -22.86 11.57
N ALA A 458 6.33 -21.84 11.67
CA ALA A 458 5.63 -21.64 12.94
C ALA A 458 4.67 -22.83 13.15
N PRO A 459 4.43 -23.32 14.35
CA PRO A 459 3.41 -24.30 14.61
C PRO A 459 2.03 -23.63 14.62
N ALA A 460 1.61 -23.12 13.47
CA ALA A 460 0.19 -22.90 13.22
C ALA A 460 -0.45 -24.27 13.04
N GLY A 461 -1.57 -24.51 13.66
CA GLY A 461 -2.35 -25.73 13.42
C GLY A 461 -2.61 -25.82 11.91
N GLN A 462 -2.61 -27.02 11.35
CA GLN A 462 -2.98 -27.15 9.93
C GLN A 462 -4.41 -26.64 9.73
N PRO A 463 -4.70 -25.90 8.66
CA PRO A 463 -6.04 -25.41 8.38
C PRO A 463 -7.01 -26.59 8.24
N GLN A 464 -8.18 -26.48 8.87
CA GLN A 464 -9.20 -27.51 8.86
C GLN A 464 -10.38 -27.04 8.01
N LEU A 465 -10.60 -27.71 6.89
CA LEU A 465 -11.79 -27.52 6.05
C LEU A 465 -12.90 -28.50 6.52
N ARG A 466 -14.05 -27.95 6.88
CA ARG A 466 -15.28 -28.71 7.16
C ARG A 466 -16.45 -28.06 6.45
N HIS A 467 -17.53 -28.80 6.27
CA HIS A 467 -18.78 -28.24 5.75
C HIS A 467 -19.78 -28.07 6.91
N LEU A 468 -20.43 -26.91 6.95
CA LEU A 468 -21.49 -26.62 7.89
C LEU A 468 -22.74 -27.43 7.52
N SER A 469 -23.77 -27.42 8.38
CA SER A 469 -25.00 -28.18 8.20
C SER A 469 -25.76 -27.87 6.89
N ASN A 470 -25.59 -26.67 6.34
CA ASN A 470 -26.12 -26.23 5.03
C ASN A 470 -25.19 -26.54 3.85
N GLY A 471 -24.02 -27.14 4.09
CA GLY A 471 -23.01 -27.42 3.06
C GLY A 471 -21.99 -26.29 2.81
N LEU A 472 -22.09 -25.14 3.51
CA LEU A 472 -21.12 -24.05 3.37
C LEU A 472 -19.73 -24.52 3.85
N PRO A 473 -18.67 -24.40 3.01
CA PRO A 473 -17.31 -24.65 3.42
C PRO A 473 -16.87 -23.68 4.52
N ALA A 474 -16.32 -24.23 5.61
CA ALA A 474 -15.76 -23.48 6.72
C ALA A 474 -14.31 -23.92 6.94
N ILE A 475 -13.39 -22.96 6.81
CA ILE A 475 -11.95 -23.16 6.94
C ILE A 475 -11.52 -22.49 8.25
N VAL A 476 -10.94 -23.25 9.15
CA VAL A 476 -10.43 -22.70 10.42
C VAL A 476 -8.96 -23.03 10.56
N GLN A 477 -8.15 -21.99 10.71
CA GLN A 477 -6.73 -22.11 11.03
C GLN A 477 -6.46 -21.50 12.39
N THR A 478 -6.07 -22.35 13.34
CA THR A 478 -5.57 -21.87 14.64
C THR A 478 -4.19 -21.26 14.43
N SER A 479 -4.02 -20.03 14.86
CA SER A 479 -2.78 -19.26 14.79
C SER A 479 -2.55 -18.55 16.11
N ALA A 480 -1.35 -18.67 16.67
CA ALA A 480 -0.94 -17.99 17.89
C ALA A 480 -0.14 -16.70 17.63
N LEU A 481 -0.22 -16.15 16.42
CA LEU A 481 0.54 -14.96 16.01
C LEU A 481 0.15 -13.71 16.80
N SER A 482 -1.10 -13.61 17.19
CA SER A 482 -1.64 -12.51 17.99
C SER A 482 -2.90 -12.96 18.71
N ASP A 483 -3.37 -12.16 19.69
CA ASP A 483 -4.66 -12.39 20.36
C ASP A 483 -5.87 -11.97 19.50
N THR A 484 -5.64 -11.70 18.22
CA THR A 484 -6.68 -11.34 17.27
C THR A 484 -7.19 -12.57 16.51
N VAL A 485 -8.35 -12.41 15.93
CA VAL A 485 -8.95 -13.34 14.97
C VAL A 485 -9.49 -12.57 13.78
N THR A 486 -9.31 -13.15 12.62
CA THR A 486 -9.89 -12.66 11.37
C THR A 486 -10.98 -13.62 10.89
N VAL A 487 -12.13 -13.07 10.56
CA VAL A 487 -13.25 -13.75 9.90
C VAL A 487 -13.36 -13.18 8.49
N GLU A 488 -13.18 -14.01 7.49
CA GLU A 488 -13.40 -13.67 6.09
C GLU A 488 -14.57 -14.48 5.55
N LEU A 489 -15.60 -13.77 5.07
CA LEU A 489 -16.74 -14.37 4.38
C LEU A 489 -16.58 -14.11 2.88
N LEU A 490 -16.21 -15.15 2.13
CA LEU A 490 -16.06 -15.09 0.68
C LEU A 490 -17.43 -15.13 0.02
N MET A 491 -17.70 -14.20 -0.91
CA MET A 491 -19.01 -14.00 -1.54
C MET A 491 -18.94 -14.27 -3.05
N SER A 492 -20.04 -14.79 -3.61
CA SER A 492 -20.17 -15.11 -5.04
C SER A 492 -20.39 -13.90 -5.96
N GLY A 493 -20.25 -12.69 -5.44
CA GLY A 493 -20.46 -11.46 -6.21
C GLY A 493 -20.22 -10.22 -5.35
N PRO A 494 -20.26 -9.04 -5.95
CA PRO A 494 -19.94 -7.78 -5.28
C PRO A 494 -20.93 -7.45 -4.16
N THR A 495 -20.39 -6.95 -3.04
CA THR A 495 -21.15 -6.50 -1.87
C THR A 495 -20.81 -5.05 -1.54
N SER A 496 -21.76 -4.30 -0.94
CA SER A 496 -21.54 -2.90 -0.58
C SER A 496 -20.55 -2.68 0.57
N GLY A 497 -20.18 -3.74 1.29
CA GLY A 497 -19.27 -3.72 2.43
C GLY A 497 -18.07 -4.65 2.28
N GLY A 498 -17.89 -5.24 1.10
CA GLY A 498 -16.80 -6.16 0.81
C GLY A 498 -15.55 -5.47 0.29
N ILE A 499 -14.43 -6.15 0.49
CA ILE A 499 -13.17 -5.84 -0.17
C ILE A 499 -13.09 -6.71 -1.41
N HIS A 500 -12.78 -6.10 -2.55
CA HIS A 500 -12.61 -6.86 -3.79
C HIS A 500 -11.21 -7.52 -3.77
N PRO A 501 -11.12 -8.87 -3.66
CA PRO A 501 -9.81 -9.52 -3.71
C PRO A 501 -9.29 -9.41 -5.16
N GLY A 502 -8.29 -8.61 -5.40
CA GLY A 502 -7.81 -8.27 -6.74
C GLY A 502 -7.47 -9.45 -7.65
N GLU A 503 -7.17 -10.63 -7.06
CA GLU A 503 -6.85 -11.87 -7.79
C GLU A 503 -8.08 -12.78 -8.02
N LEU A 504 -9.25 -12.45 -7.45
CA LEU A 504 -10.48 -13.25 -7.52
C LEU A 504 -11.61 -12.45 -8.19
N PRO A 505 -11.60 -12.28 -9.53
CA PRO A 505 -12.57 -11.47 -10.25
C PRO A 505 -14.00 -12.00 -10.07
N GLY A 506 -14.92 -11.07 -9.86
CA GLY A 506 -16.35 -11.40 -9.66
C GLY A 506 -16.69 -11.95 -8.28
N LEU A 507 -15.73 -12.02 -7.37
CA LEU A 507 -15.91 -12.38 -5.96
C LEU A 507 -15.60 -11.19 -5.06
N ASP A 508 -16.24 -11.17 -3.90
CA ASP A 508 -15.92 -10.22 -2.81
C ASP A 508 -15.58 -10.98 -1.54
N ALA A 509 -14.85 -10.33 -0.66
CA ALA A 509 -14.55 -10.81 0.68
C ALA A 509 -15.04 -9.79 1.72
N ILE A 510 -15.80 -10.25 2.70
CA ILE A 510 -16.14 -9.44 3.87
C ILE A 510 -15.20 -9.83 4.98
N LEU A 511 -14.28 -8.94 5.28
CA LEU A 511 -13.24 -9.15 6.29
C LEU A 511 -13.63 -8.44 7.59
N ARG A 512 -13.50 -9.14 8.71
CA ARG A 512 -13.66 -8.60 10.06
C ARG A 512 -12.55 -9.14 10.94
N SER A 513 -11.81 -8.24 11.56
CA SER A 513 -10.72 -8.58 12.48
C SER A 513 -10.95 -7.97 13.85
N GLY A 514 -10.52 -8.67 14.91
CA GLY A 514 -10.68 -8.18 16.27
C GLY A 514 -10.18 -9.17 17.30
N SER A 515 -10.52 -8.94 18.58
CA SER A 515 -10.15 -9.84 19.68
C SER A 515 -10.76 -11.24 19.52
N ALA A 516 -9.99 -12.29 19.73
CA ALA A 516 -10.45 -13.67 19.72
C ALA A 516 -11.64 -13.91 20.69
N GLY A 517 -11.71 -13.17 21.80
CA GLY A 517 -12.86 -13.19 22.71
C GLY A 517 -14.17 -12.68 22.14
N ASN A 518 -14.15 -11.93 21.02
CA ASN A 518 -15.33 -11.39 20.32
C ASN A 518 -15.67 -12.14 19.02
N LEU A 519 -15.18 -13.34 18.82
CA LEU A 519 -15.36 -14.09 17.56
C LEU A 519 -16.84 -14.15 17.12
N ALA A 520 -17.77 -14.36 18.05
CA ALA A 520 -19.19 -14.41 17.73
C ALA A 520 -19.71 -13.08 17.15
N GLY A 521 -19.29 -11.96 17.72
CA GLY A 521 -19.62 -10.62 17.23
C GLY A 521 -19.07 -10.36 15.83
N LEU A 522 -17.83 -10.74 15.57
CA LEU A 522 -17.20 -10.58 14.26
C LEU A 522 -17.92 -11.39 13.17
N ILE A 523 -18.37 -12.61 13.48
CA ILE A 523 -19.16 -13.40 12.55
C ILE A 523 -20.51 -12.72 12.29
N ASP A 524 -21.21 -12.22 13.31
CA ASP A 524 -22.48 -11.51 13.16
C ASP A 524 -22.32 -10.24 12.36
N GLU A 525 -21.23 -9.48 12.53
CA GLU A 525 -20.88 -8.30 11.73
C GLU A 525 -20.65 -8.66 10.27
N ALA A 526 -19.89 -9.74 10.00
CA ALA A 526 -19.65 -10.22 8.63
C ALA A 526 -20.96 -10.66 7.95
N VAL A 527 -21.82 -11.38 8.67
CA VAL A 527 -23.14 -11.81 8.19
C VAL A 527 -24.06 -10.61 7.93
N THR A 528 -24.03 -9.60 8.78
CA THR A 528 -24.82 -8.38 8.61
C THR A 528 -24.37 -7.60 7.38
N ALA A 529 -23.04 -7.44 7.20
CA ALA A 529 -22.47 -6.79 6.03
C ALA A 529 -22.76 -7.54 4.72
N SER A 530 -22.82 -8.89 4.76
CA SER A 530 -23.14 -9.70 3.57
C SER A 530 -24.57 -9.51 3.04
N ARG A 531 -25.48 -9.03 3.88
CA ARG A 531 -26.87 -8.75 3.52
C ARG A 531 -27.09 -7.35 2.92
N ALA A 532 -26.11 -6.47 3.07
CA ALA A 532 -26.11 -5.19 2.37
C ALA A 532 -25.99 -5.47 0.86
N GLY A 533 -26.97 -5.02 0.09
CA GLY A 533 -27.11 -5.32 -1.35
C GLY A 533 -25.85 -4.93 -2.15
N ALA A 534 -25.72 -5.49 -3.34
CA ALA A 534 -24.66 -5.13 -4.28
C ALA A 534 -24.67 -3.61 -4.55
N PRO A 535 -23.50 -2.97 -4.62
CA PRO A 535 -23.43 -1.59 -5.08
C PRO A 535 -24.00 -1.51 -6.50
N SER A 536 -24.75 -0.44 -6.79
CA SER A 536 -25.14 -0.17 -8.18
C SER A 536 -23.90 -0.11 -9.05
N PRO A 537 -23.89 -0.71 -10.25
CA PRO A 537 -22.78 -0.58 -11.18
C PRO A 537 -22.45 0.90 -11.33
N GLY A 538 -21.22 1.26 -11.02
CA GLY A 538 -20.73 2.63 -11.20
C GLY A 538 -20.90 3.06 -12.66
N PRO A 539 -21.09 4.35 -12.94
CA PRO A 539 -21.09 4.87 -14.30
C PRO A 539 -19.77 4.53 -14.99
N ARG A 540 -19.78 4.56 -16.33
CA ARG A 540 -18.55 4.46 -17.12
C ARG A 540 -17.56 5.49 -16.60
N SER A 541 -16.41 5.04 -16.10
CA SER A 541 -15.40 5.96 -15.59
C SER A 541 -14.74 6.73 -16.75
N GLU A 542 -14.49 7.98 -16.53
CA GLU A 542 -13.69 8.84 -17.42
C GLU A 542 -12.25 8.99 -16.91
N ASP A 543 -11.89 8.36 -15.79
CA ASP A 543 -10.51 8.14 -15.40
C ASP A 543 -9.92 7.00 -16.24
N PRO A 544 -8.78 7.21 -16.95
CA PRO A 544 -8.23 6.23 -17.88
C PRO A 544 -7.82 4.91 -17.23
N GLU A 545 -7.24 4.96 -16.04
CA GLU A 545 -6.81 3.75 -15.33
C GLU A 545 -8.01 2.94 -14.84
N THR A 546 -8.96 3.58 -14.17
CA THR A 546 -10.23 2.95 -13.76
C THR A 546 -10.98 2.42 -14.98
N ARG A 547 -10.98 3.16 -16.09
CA ARG A 547 -11.62 2.72 -17.33
C ARG A 547 -10.93 1.51 -17.92
N LEU A 548 -9.62 1.47 -17.93
CA LEU A 548 -8.82 0.32 -18.35
C LEU A 548 -9.17 -0.91 -17.49
N GLN A 549 -9.20 -0.77 -16.17
CA GLN A 549 -9.61 -1.85 -15.27
C GLN A 549 -11.04 -2.33 -15.53
N GLN A 550 -11.99 -1.42 -15.77
CA GLN A 550 -13.35 -1.80 -16.16
C GLN A 550 -13.41 -2.60 -17.48
N LEU A 551 -12.57 -2.26 -18.45
CA LEU A 551 -12.48 -3.00 -19.70
C LEU A 551 -11.80 -4.37 -19.52
N ILE A 552 -10.78 -4.45 -18.69
CA ILE A 552 -10.14 -5.70 -18.27
C ILE A 552 -11.17 -6.60 -17.57
N SER A 553 -11.87 -6.09 -16.55
CA SER A 553 -12.90 -6.82 -15.80
C SER A 553 -14.03 -7.33 -16.70
N LYS A 554 -14.49 -6.50 -17.63
CA LYS A 554 -15.49 -6.92 -18.64
C LYS A 554 -14.96 -8.05 -19.53
N ARG A 555 -13.66 -8.08 -19.82
CA ARG A 555 -13.05 -9.11 -20.67
C ARG A 555 -12.84 -10.42 -19.90
N THR A 556 -12.59 -10.35 -18.61
CA THR A 556 -12.44 -11.52 -17.73
C THR A 556 -13.77 -12.11 -17.26
N GLY A 557 -14.91 -11.52 -17.66
CA GLY A 557 -16.26 -12.10 -17.41
C GLY A 557 -16.85 -11.71 -16.07
N GLU A 558 -16.40 -10.61 -15.45
CA GLU A 558 -17.01 -10.08 -14.24
C GLU A 558 -18.45 -9.59 -14.54
N SER A 559 -19.44 -10.38 -14.20
CA SER A 559 -20.86 -10.04 -14.35
C SER A 559 -21.58 -10.10 -13.00
N ALA A 560 -22.05 -8.96 -12.52
CA ALA A 560 -22.87 -8.85 -11.32
C ALA A 560 -24.35 -9.09 -11.67
N SER A 561 -24.75 -10.33 -11.93
CA SER A 561 -26.14 -10.63 -12.32
C SER A 561 -26.99 -11.30 -11.25
N LYS A 562 -26.44 -11.68 -10.11
CA LYS A 562 -27.16 -12.35 -9.01
C LYS A 562 -26.84 -11.69 -7.66
N PRO A 563 -27.76 -11.73 -6.68
CA PRO A 563 -27.43 -11.35 -5.32
C PRO A 563 -26.23 -12.14 -4.81
N PRO A 564 -25.28 -11.50 -4.13
CA PRO A 564 -24.11 -12.21 -3.61
C PRO A 564 -24.51 -13.18 -2.50
N GLU A 565 -23.98 -14.40 -2.57
CA GLU A 565 -24.19 -15.45 -1.58
C GLU A 565 -22.85 -15.95 -1.03
N PRO A 566 -22.78 -16.39 0.24
CA PRO A 566 -21.57 -16.95 0.83
C PRO A 566 -21.07 -18.18 0.07
N LEU A 567 -19.80 -18.19 -0.30
CA LEU A 567 -19.10 -19.31 -0.94
C LEU A 567 -18.30 -20.13 0.07
N ALA A 568 -17.69 -19.46 1.01
CA ALA A 568 -16.92 -20.05 2.09
C ALA A 568 -16.79 -19.07 3.25
N VAL A 569 -16.53 -19.57 4.45
CA VAL A 569 -16.11 -18.77 5.61
C VAL A 569 -14.75 -19.24 6.06
N ILE A 570 -13.83 -18.30 6.24
CA ILE A 570 -12.47 -18.54 6.68
C ILE A 570 -12.29 -17.86 8.05
N VAL A 571 -11.70 -18.56 9.02
CA VAL A 571 -11.35 -18.01 10.33
C VAL A 571 -9.88 -18.32 10.59
N SER A 572 -9.08 -17.30 10.79
CA SER A 572 -7.68 -17.41 11.19
C SER A 572 -7.43 -16.65 12.49
N GLY A 573 -6.77 -17.26 13.45
CA GLY A 573 -6.43 -16.59 14.71
C GLY A 573 -6.30 -17.50 15.90
N ASN A 574 -6.21 -16.89 17.10
CA ASN A 574 -6.08 -17.59 18.36
C ASN A 574 -7.43 -18.19 18.83
N VAL A 575 -7.88 -19.23 18.13
CA VAL A 575 -9.19 -19.85 18.34
C VAL A 575 -9.09 -21.36 18.49
N ASP A 576 -10.02 -21.96 19.22
CA ASP A 576 -10.22 -23.42 19.21
C ASP A 576 -11.03 -23.82 17.98
N SER A 577 -10.45 -24.67 17.15
CA SER A 577 -11.04 -25.06 15.86
C SER A 577 -12.40 -25.75 16.00
N ALA A 578 -12.58 -26.63 16.99
CA ALA A 578 -13.84 -27.35 17.17
C ALA A 578 -14.95 -26.42 17.65
N HIS A 579 -14.64 -25.55 18.60
CA HIS A 579 -15.57 -24.53 19.10
C HIS A 579 -15.95 -23.54 17.98
N THR A 580 -15.00 -23.11 17.18
CA THR A 580 -15.21 -22.18 16.06
C THR A 580 -16.12 -22.80 15.01
N HIS A 581 -15.88 -24.05 14.58
CA HIS A 581 -16.78 -24.72 13.64
C HIS A 581 -18.20 -24.85 14.19
N ALA A 582 -18.39 -25.18 15.47
CA ALA A 582 -19.70 -25.24 16.10
C ALA A 582 -20.40 -23.88 16.18
N LEU A 583 -19.63 -22.79 16.37
CA LEU A 583 -20.13 -21.42 16.36
C LEU A 583 -20.56 -21.00 14.94
N LEU A 584 -19.71 -21.24 13.95
CA LEU A 584 -20.02 -20.97 12.54
C LEU A 584 -21.28 -21.72 12.10
N ASP A 585 -21.44 -22.99 12.48
CA ASP A 585 -22.65 -23.77 12.13
C ASP A 585 -23.92 -23.19 12.77
N ARG A 586 -23.85 -22.66 14.00
CA ARG A 586 -24.99 -21.99 14.64
C ARG A 586 -25.41 -20.70 13.94
N GLN A 587 -24.42 -19.90 13.47
CA GLN A 587 -24.66 -18.56 12.90
C GLN A 587 -24.89 -18.59 11.38
N LEU A 588 -24.17 -19.44 10.66
CA LEU A 588 -24.19 -19.52 9.20
C LEU A 588 -24.86 -20.80 8.65
N GLY A 589 -25.04 -21.84 9.44
CA GLY A 589 -25.55 -23.15 8.99
C GLY A 589 -26.98 -23.13 8.41
N ARG A 590 -27.66 -21.99 8.39
CA ARG A 590 -28.99 -21.77 7.77
C ARG A 590 -28.98 -20.73 6.67
N THR A 591 -27.84 -20.15 6.32
CA THR A 591 -27.74 -19.22 5.20
C THR A 591 -27.81 -19.98 3.87
N SER A 592 -28.17 -19.30 2.78
CA SER A 592 -28.00 -19.85 1.42
C SER A 592 -26.49 -20.05 1.15
N VAL A 593 -26.16 -21.00 0.30
CA VAL A 593 -24.78 -21.27 -0.13
C VAL A 593 -24.65 -20.92 -1.60
N GLY A 594 -23.78 -19.99 -1.91
CA GLY A 594 -23.47 -19.56 -3.26
C GLY A 594 -22.72 -20.64 -4.05
N LYS A 595 -22.64 -20.43 -5.34
CA LYS A 595 -21.80 -21.20 -6.25
C LYS A 595 -20.82 -20.25 -6.92
N LEU A 596 -19.64 -20.74 -7.21
CA LEU A 596 -18.71 -20.00 -8.07
C LEU A 596 -19.44 -19.59 -9.36
N PRO A 597 -19.25 -18.36 -9.85
CA PRO A 597 -19.87 -17.88 -11.07
C PRO A 597 -19.60 -18.84 -12.22
N GLU A 598 -20.62 -19.17 -13.00
CA GLU A 598 -20.41 -19.93 -14.25
C GLU A 598 -19.63 -19.03 -15.22
N ALA A 599 -18.51 -19.56 -15.70
CA ALA A 599 -17.64 -18.86 -16.61
C ALA A 599 -18.34 -18.59 -17.95
N GLU A 600 -18.55 -17.32 -18.32
CA GLU A 600 -18.94 -16.99 -19.69
C GLU A 600 -17.85 -17.44 -20.69
N PRO A 601 -18.21 -17.94 -21.91
CA PRO A 601 -17.20 -18.35 -22.87
C PRO A 601 -16.29 -17.18 -23.22
N ALA A 602 -14.98 -17.40 -23.13
CA ALA A 602 -13.99 -16.41 -23.47
C ALA A 602 -14.14 -15.93 -24.92
N ARG A 603 -14.08 -14.64 -25.13
CA ARG A 603 -13.86 -14.06 -26.46
C ARG A 603 -12.36 -14.09 -26.73
N SER A 604 -11.86 -15.22 -27.25
CA SER A 604 -10.43 -15.42 -27.51
C SER A 604 -10.02 -14.93 -28.90
N GLY A 605 -8.88 -14.29 -28.98
CA GLY A 605 -8.17 -13.94 -30.21
C GLY A 605 -7.25 -12.74 -29.99
N PRO A 606 -6.15 -12.63 -30.74
CA PRO A 606 -5.31 -11.44 -30.72
C PRO A 606 -6.10 -10.26 -31.31
N GLU A 607 -6.62 -9.42 -30.44
CA GLU A 607 -7.43 -8.26 -30.78
C GLU A 607 -6.82 -7.02 -30.11
N ILE A 608 -7.00 -5.86 -30.71
CA ILE A 608 -6.71 -4.58 -30.08
C ILE A 608 -8.03 -3.87 -29.87
N LEU A 609 -8.39 -3.70 -28.61
CA LEU A 609 -9.52 -2.88 -28.21
C LEU A 609 -9.02 -1.46 -27.95
N ARG A 610 -9.56 -0.48 -28.67
CA ARG A 610 -9.25 0.93 -28.45
C ARG A 610 -10.49 1.66 -28.02
N GLU A 611 -10.35 2.43 -26.95
CA GLU A 611 -11.38 3.35 -26.48
C GLU A 611 -10.77 4.73 -26.30
N ARG A 612 -11.56 5.78 -26.52
CA ARG A 612 -11.11 7.17 -26.36
C ARG A 612 -11.96 7.89 -25.33
N ILE A 613 -11.28 8.54 -24.41
CA ILE A 613 -11.86 9.51 -23.49
C ILE A 613 -11.60 10.90 -24.08
N ALA A 614 -12.66 11.60 -24.45
CA ALA A 614 -12.57 12.94 -25.06
C ALA A 614 -12.38 14.01 -23.97
N LYS A 615 -11.31 13.89 -23.22
CA LYS A 615 -10.88 14.85 -22.20
C LYS A 615 -9.38 15.07 -22.32
N PRO A 616 -8.88 16.30 -22.07
CA PRO A 616 -7.45 16.61 -22.09
C PRO A 616 -6.79 16.14 -20.78
N LEU A 617 -6.66 14.84 -20.60
CA LEU A 617 -5.98 14.21 -19.49
C LEU A 617 -4.52 13.97 -19.79
N SER A 618 -3.68 13.94 -18.77
CA SER A 618 -2.22 13.83 -18.89
C SER A 618 -1.77 12.44 -19.29
N GLN A 619 -2.51 11.39 -18.89
CA GLN A 619 -2.22 10.00 -19.24
C GLN A 619 -3.43 9.24 -19.76
N GLY A 620 -3.15 8.31 -20.69
CA GLY A 620 -4.02 7.21 -21.08
C GLY A 620 -3.64 5.91 -20.36
N GLY A 621 -4.17 4.79 -20.85
CA GLY A 621 -3.88 3.47 -20.28
C GLY A 621 -3.66 2.39 -21.33
N ILE A 622 -2.74 1.48 -21.08
CA ILE A 622 -2.52 0.28 -21.87
C ILE A 622 -2.63 -0.95 -20.97
N GLY A 623 -3.44 -1.93 -21.41
CA GLY A 623 -3.60 -3.20 -20.76
C GLY A 623 -3.43 -4.37 -21.71
N TYR A 624 -3.16 -5.52 -21.12
CA TYR A 624 -3.08 -6.80 -21.80
C TYR A 624 -3.85 -7.84 -21.01
N VAL A 625 -4.64 -8.65 -21.68
CA VAL A 625 -5.43 -9.72 -21.04
C VAL A 625 -5.30 -10.98 -21.88
N VAL A 626 -5.00 -12.08 -21.23
CA VAL A 626 -4.95 -13.39 -21.87
C VAL A 626 -5.55 -14.46 -20.97
N GLU A 627 -6.41 -15.32 -21.54
CA GLU A 627 -6.94 -16.50 -20.84
C GLU A 627 -5.87 -17.58 -20.77
N GLY A 628 -5.69 -18.14 -19.59
CA GLY A 628 -4.70 -19.14 -19.25
C GLY A 628 -5.32 -20.53 -19.01
N PRO A 629 -4.50 -21.45 -18.49
CA PRO A 629 -4.92 -22.82 -18.17
C PRO A 629 -5.90 -22.85 -16.99
N ALA A 630 -6.44 -24.04 -16.72
CA ALA A 630 -7.33 -24.28 -15.58
C ALA A 630 -6.65 -23.90 -14.25
N ALA A 631 -7.42 -23.29 -13.34
CA ALA A 631 -6.97 -22.88 -12.03
C ALA A 631 -6.41 -24.06 -11.22
N GLY A 632 -5.49 -23.78 -10.31
CA GLY A 632 -4.88 -24.77 -9.41
C GLY A 632 -3.96 -25.81 -10.08
N THR A 633 -3.74 -25.73 -11.39
CA THR A 633 -2.89 -26.68 -12.13
C THR A 633 -1.41 -26.25 -12.16
N ARG A 634 -0.53 -27.19 -12.50
CA ARG A 634 0.89 -26.92 -12.75
C ARG A 634 1.09 -25.90 -13.88
N ASP A 635 0.25 -25.96 -14.91
CA ASP A 635 0.32 -25.05 -16.04
C ASP A 635 -0.08 -23.62 -15.63
N ALA A 636 -1.09 -23.46 -14.75
CA ALA A 636 -1.42 -22.16 -14.17
C ALA A 636 -0.27 -21.58 -13.34
N LEU A 637 0.46 -22.45 -12.64
CA LEU A 637 1.65 -22.04 -11.89
C LEU A 637 2.80 -21.62 -12.82
N ALA A 638 2.99 -22.34 -13.94
CA ALA A 638 3.97 -21.94 -14.96
C ALA A 638 3.63 -20.56 -15.56
N TRP A 639 2.35 -20.24 -15.70
CA TRP A 639 1.90 -18.90 -16.13
C TRP A 639 2.22 -17.82 -15.10
N ARG A 640 2.00 -18.10 -13.81
CA ARG A 640 2.37 -17.18 -12.72
C ARG A 640 3.88 -16.91 -12.71
N MET A 641 4.69 -17.96 -12.87
CA MET A 641 6.14 -17.83 -12.99
C MET A 641 6.56 -17.04 -14.23
N LEU A 642 5.92 -17.26 -15.37
CA LEU A 642 6.18 -16.50 -16.59
C LEU A 642 5.82 -15.02 -16.43
N LEU A 643 4.69 -14.73 -15.77
CA LEU A 643 4.26 -13.36 -15.51
C LEU A 643 5.32 -12.61 -14.70
N TYR A 644 5.86 -13.24 -13.64
CA TYR A 644 7.00 -12.71 -12.90
C TYR A 644 8.20 -12.40 -13.81
N VAL A 645 8.63 -13.36 -14.62
CA VAL A 645 9.78 -13.19 -15.54
C VAL A 645 9.56 -12.03 -16.51
N LEU A 646 8.32 -11.79 -16.92
CA LEU A 646 8.01 -10.73 -17.89
C LEU A 646 7.89 -9.35 -17.22
N THR A 647 7.19 -9.25 -16.12
CA THR A 647 6.65 -7.98 -15.67
C THR A 647 7.16 -7.52 -14.31
N HIS A 648 7.97 -8.33 -13.62
CA HIS A 648 8.43 -7.93 -12.28
C HIS A 648 9.25 -6.65 -12.34
N ASP A 649 8.70 -5.54 -11.89
CA ASP A 649 9.27 -4.19 -11.81
C ASP A 649 10.49 -3.93 -12.73
N TYR A 650 11.62 -3.49 -12.18
CA TYR A 650 12.87 -3.20 -12.91
C TYR A 650 13.62 -4.44 -13.39
N SER A 651 13.30 -5.65 -12.91
CA SER A 651 14.04 -6.90 -13.19
C SER A 651 13.39 -7.76 -14.28
N GLY A 652 12.07 -7.73 -14.43
CA GLY A 652 11.34 -8.43 -15.48
C GLY A 652 11.71 -7.94 -16.88
N ARG A 653 11.54 -8.77 -17.90
CA ARG A 653 11.97 -8.45 -19.28
C ARG A 653 11.31 -7.18 -19.82
N LEU A 654 9.99 -7.03 -19.63
CA LEU A 654 9.23 -5.85 -20.02
C LEU A 654 9.56 -4.66 -19.13
N GLY A 655 9.62 -4.85 -17.80
CA GLY A 655 9.97 -3.80 -16.85
C GLY A 655 11.35 -3.22 -17.14
N ARG A 656 12.37 -4.09 -17.31
CA ARG A 656 13.72 -3.66 -17.68
C ARG A 656 13.74 -2.85 -18.97
N SER A 657 13.00 -3.26 -19.99
CA SER A 657 12.98 -2.57 -21.27
C SER A 657 12.16 -1.27 -21.22
N ALA A 658 10.91 -1.33 -20.76
CA ALA A 658 9.99 -0.18 -20.82
C ALA A 658 10.28 0.88 -19.75
N ILE A 659 10.63 0.43 -18.51
CA ILE A 659 10.92 1.35 -17.40
C ILE A 659 12.41 1.73 -17.44
N THR A 660 13.30 0.73 -17.30
CA THR A 660 14.73 0.98 -17.01
C THR A 660 15.49 1.51 -18.22
N GLN A 661 15.30 0.93 -19.41
CA GLN A 661 16.12 1.26 -20.59
C GLN A 661 15.51 2.38 -21.43
N LYS A 662 14.20 2.38 -21.62
CA LYS A 662 13.53 3.30 -22.54
C LYS A 662 12.77 4.43 -21.84
N GLY A 663 12.45 4.34 -20.55
CA GLY A 663 11.70 5.35 -19.79
C GLY A 663 10.33 5.67 -20.42
N ILE A 664 9.65 4.66 -20.96
CA ILE A 664 8.35 4.83 -21.61
C ILE A 664 7.25 4.98 -20.57
N VAL A 665 7.29 4.16 -19.52
CA VAL A 665 6.32 4.12 -18.44
C VAL A 665 7.05 4.09 -17.11
N TYR A 666 6.33 4.44 -16.04
CA TYR A 666 6.85 4.48 -14.68
C TYR A 666 6.71 3.12 -13.97
N HIS A 667 5.56 2.47 -14.14
CA HIS A 667 5.25 1.19 -13.49
C HIS A 667 4.53 0.26 -14.45
N ILE A 668 4.54 -1.04 -14.13
CA ILE A 668 3.79 -2.07 -14.83
C ILE A 668 3.13 -2.97 -13.79
N TYR A 669 1.82 -2.93 -13.70
CA TYR A 669 1.06 -3.84 -12.87
C TYR A 669 0.76 -5.13 -13.62
N SER A 670 0.88 -6.25 -12.92
CA SER A 670 0.50 -7.53 -13.46
C SER A 670 -0.15 -8.39 -12.40
N SER A 671 -1.12 -9.18 -12.79
CA SER A 671 -1.76 -10.14 -11.89
C SER A 671 -2.21 -11.39 -12.63
N GLN A 672 -2.25 -12.50 -11.91
CA GLN A 672 -2.96 -13.69 -12.34
C GLN A 672 -4.26 -13.76 -11.54
N ARG A 673 -5.39 -13.72 -12.25
CA ARG A 673 -6.73 -13.78 -11.68
C ARG A 673 -7.36 -15.15 -11.94
N THR A 674 -8.27 -15.59 -11.08
CA THR A 674 -9.01 -16.83 -11.27
C THR A 674 -10.48 -16.70 -10.88
N ASP A 675 -11.36 -17.31 -11.67
CA ASP A 675 -12.77 -17.52 -11.33
C ASP A 675 -13.03 -18.88 -10.67
N GLY A 676 -11.97 -19.60 -10.29
CA GLY A 676 -12.02 -20.95 -9.75
C GLY A 676 -11.98 -22.07 -10.80
N GLN A 677 -12.20 -21.74 -12.08
CA GLN A 677 -12.13 -22.70 -13.20
C GLN A 677 -11.03 -22.33 -14.19
N ARG A 678 -10.94 -21.03 -14.52
CA ARG A 678 -9.98 -20.48 -15.48
C ARG A 678 -9.03 -19.52 -14.79
N THR A 679 -7.89 -19.33 -15.37
CA THR A 679 -6.98 -18.25 -15.00
C THR A 679 -6.93 -17.18 -16.08
N TRP A 680 -6.66 -15.96 -15.67
CA TRP A 680 -6.42 -14.83 -16.54
C TRP A 680 -5.12 -14.17 -16.11
N ALA A 681 -4.24 -13.92 -17.06
CA ALA A 681 -3.10 -13.04 -16.81
C ALA A 681 -3.41 -11.66 -17.36
N THR A 682 -3.13 -10.64 -16.55
CA THR A 682 -3.33 -9.24 -16.90
C THR A 682 -2.05 -8.47 -16.72
N ILE A 683 -1.80 -7.49 -17.59
CA ILE A 683 -0.74 -6.49 -17.48
C ILE A 683 -1.41 -5.14 -17.71
N SER A 684 -1.07 -4.12 -16.93
CA SER A 684 -1.59 -2.77 -17.13
C SER A 684 -0.57 -1.70 -16.72
N THR A 685 -0.65 -0.55 -17.36
CA THR A 685 0.19 0.62 -17.08
C THR A 685 -0.50 1.90 -17.53
N GLY A 686 -0.26 2.98 -16.80
CA GLY A 686 -0.49 4.34 -17.29
C GLY A 686 0.58 4.74 -18.32
N VAL A 687 0.22 5.57 -19.29
CA VAL A 687 1.16 6.01 -20.32
C VAL A 687 0.83 7.40 -20.84
N ASP A 688 1.83 8.22 -21.04
CA ASP A 688 1.68 9.54 -21.68
C ASP A 688 1.17 9.38 -23.11
N PRO A 689 0.29 10.26 -23.59
CA PRO A 689 -0.34 10.13 -24.91
C PRO A 689 0.66 10.04 -26.08
N ASP A 690 1.79 10.74 -26.00
CA ASP A 690 2.87 10.73 -26.99
C ASP A 690 3.74 9.47 -26.94
N LYS A 691 3.71 8.72 -25.84
CA LYS A 691 4.45 7.46 -25.65
C LYS A 691 3.59 6.20 -25.85
N ALA A 692 2.28 6.35 -26.02
CA ALA A 692 1.34 5.24 -26.06
C ALA A 692 1.62 4.24 -27.21
N ASP A 693 2.00 4.71 -28.39
CA ASP A 693 2.36 3.86 -29.52
C ASP A 693 3.68 3.12 -29.27
N ALA A 694 4.62 3.76 -28.59
CA ALA A 694 5.90 3.16 -28.22
C ALA A 694 5.68 2.04 -27.18
N MET A 695 4.82 2.25 -26.18
CA MET A 695 4.50 1.25 -25.18
C MET A 695 3.74 0.06 -25.78
N GLU A 696 2.77 0.30 -26.65
CA GLU A 696 2.06 -0.77 -27.37
C GLU A 696 3.04 -1.64 -28.18
N THR A 697 3.99 -1.00 -28.87
CA THR A 697 5.02 -1.69 -29.65
C THR A 697 5.92 -2.52 -28.75
N GLU A 698 6.39 -1.93 -27.65
CA GLU A 698 7.26 -2.59 -26.68
C GLU A 698 6.60 -3.82 -26.05
N LEU A 699 5.35 -3.69 -25.61
CA LEU A 699 4.59 -4.81 -25.09
C LEU A 699 4.52 -5.97 -26.08
N ARG A 700 4.19 -5.69 -27.33
CA ARG A 700 4.15 -6.70 -28.41
C ARG A 700 5.50 -7.34 -28.66
N GLU A 701 6.57 -6.56 -28.69
CA GLU A 701 7.92 -7.05 -28.92
C GLU A 701 8.36 -7.99 -27.79
N GLN A 702 8.15 -7.62 -26.53
CA GLN A 702 8.54 -8.44 -25.39
C GLN A 702 7.72 -9.73 -25.28
N LEU A 703 6.43 -9.68 -25.57
CA LEU A 703 5.59 -10.89 -25.64
C LEU A 703 6.02 -11.82 -26.79
N ALA A 704 6.27 -11.29 -27.99
CA ALA A 704 6.75 -12.05 -29.11
C ALA A 704 8.17 -12.62 -28.86
N ARG A 705 9.01 -11.84 -28.17
CA ARG A 705 10.36 -12.26 -27.80
C ARG A 705 10.32 -13.41 -26.81
N ALA A 706 9.48 -13.36 -25.77
CA ALA A 706 9.33 -14.43 -24.80
C ALA A 706 8.92 -15.77 -25.45
N ALA A 707 8.07 -15.70 -26.50
CA ALA A 707 7.67 -16.88 -27.25
C ALA A 707 8.81 -17.48 -28.11
N ARG A 708 9.74 -16.66 -28.60
CA ARG A 708 10.92 -17.07 -29.40
C ARG A 708 12.13 -17.43 -28.57
N GLU A 709 12.35 -16.70 -27.49
CA GLU A 709 13.44 -16.85 -26.54
C GLU A 709 12.86 -17.23 -25.17
N PRO A 710 12.60 -18.53 -24.93
CA PRO A 710 11.98 -18.98 -23.69
C PRO A 710 12.76 -18.52 -22.45
N PRO A 711 12.10 -18.43 -21.28
CA PRO A 711 12.79 -18.15 -20.03
C PRO A 711 13.95 -19.11 -19.77
N THR A 712 15.05 -18.55 -19.28
CA THR A 712 16.26 -19.30 -18.93
C THR A 712 16.08 -20.10 -17.64
N GLY A 713 17.00 -21.03 -17.38
CA GLY A 713 17.03 -21.74 -16.09
C GLY A 713 17.20 -20.81 -14.89
N ALA A 714 17.97 -19.72 -15.04
CA ALA A 714 18.16 -18.72 -13.99
C ALA A 714 16.85 -17.93 -13.72
N GLU A 715 16.15 -17.50 -14.76
CA GLU A 715 14.84 -16.82 -14.61
C GLU A 715 13.79 -17.76 -14.00
N LEU A 716 13.82 -19.06 -14.31
CA LEU A 716 12.96 -20.06 -13.68
C LEU A 716 13.25 -20.20 -12.19
N GLU A 717 14.51 -20.28 -11.79
CA GLU A 717 14.88 -20.37 -10.36
C GLU A 717 14.55 -19.09 -9.60
N ALA A 718 14.75 -17.91 -10.20
CA ALA A 718 14.34 -16.64 -9.61
C ALA A 718 12.82 -16.60 -9.38
N ALA A 719 12.02 -16.97 -10.38
CA ALA A 719 10.57 -17.05 -10.25
C ALA A 719 10.12 -18.06 -9.16
N ARG A 720 10.81 -19.20 -9.03
CA ARG A 720 10.55 -20.16 -7.94
C ARG A 720 10.83 -19.57 -6.57
N ALA A 721 12.00 -18.95 -6.42
CA ALA A 721 12.41 -18.37 -5.16
C ALA A 721 11.43 -17.24 -4.73
N HIS A 722 11.05 -16.38 -5.67
CA HIS A 722 10.06 -15.32 -5.43
C HIS A 722 8.72 -15.88 -4.97
N LEU A 723 8.12 -16.83 -5.69
CA LEU A 723 6.83 -17.39 -5.31
C LEU A 723 6.86 -18.17 -4.00
N LEU A 724 7.98 -18.86 -3.70
CA LEU A 724 8.18 -19.48 -2.39
C LEU A 724 8.34 -18.44 -1.28
N GLY A 725 9.03 -17.37 -1.56
CA GLY A 725 9.16 -16.24 -0.67
C GLY A 725 7.79 -15.65 -0.33
N ARG A 726 7.00 -15.31 -1.32
CA ARG A 726 5.64 -14.81 -1.13
C ARG A 726 4.75 -15.76 -0.32
N ASP A 727 4.78 -17.04 -0.62
CA ASP A 727 3.96 -18.04 0.08
C ASP A 727 4.15 -18.02 1.60
N ILE A 728 5.30 -17.54 2.05
CA ILE A 728 5.66 -17.47 3.47
C ILE A 728 5.33 -16.13 4.07
N SER A 729 5.63 -15.04 3.40
CA SER A 729 5.37 -13.71 3.93
C SER A 729 3.88 -13.36 3.96
N GLU A 730 3.09 -13.93 3.04
CA GLU A 730 1.61 -13.86 3.08
C GLU A 730 1.01 -14.70 4.22
N ALA A 731 1.77 -14.96 5.29
CA ALA A 731 1.36 -15.72 6.48
C ALA A 731 1.77 -15.03 7.79
N GLN A 732 2.16 -13.76 7.74
CA GLN A 732 2.60 -13.02 8.91
C GLN A 732 1.45 -12.43 9.74
N SER A 733 0.27 -12.28 9.17
CA SER A 733 -0.93 -11.81 9.87
C SER A 733 -2.11 -12.78 9.70
N ASN A 734 -3.09 -12.72 10.61
CA ASN A 734 -4.30 -13.52 10.48
C ASN A 734 -5.13 -13.15 9.25
N GLU A 735 -5.07 -11.91 8.79
CA GLU A 735 -5.73 -11.43 7.57
C GLU A 735 -5.07 -12.01 6.32
N GLU A 736 -3.74 -11.99 6.25
CA GLU A 736 -2.99 -12.58 5.13
C GLU A 736 -3.22 -14.09 5.04
N ILE A 737 -3.23 -14.78 6.19
CA ILE A 737 -3.55 -16.20 6.26
C ILE A 737 -4.97 -16.45 5.73
N ALA A 738 -5.96 -15.67 6.14
CA ALA A 738 -7.34 -15.83 5.70
C ALA A 738 -7.46 -15.61 4.18
N ALA A 739 -6.90 -14.52 3.65
CA ALA A 739 -6.89 -14.22 2.22
C ALA A 739 -6.17 -15.30 1.39
N LYS A 740 -5.05 -15.83 1.89
CA LYS A 740 -4.34 -16.94 1.26
C LYS A 740 -5.21 -18.20 1.19
N LEU A 741 -5.86 -18.56 2.29
CA LEU A 741 -6.75 -19.73 2.35
C LEU A 741 -7.98 -19.57 1.45
N ALA A 742 -8.56 -18.37 1.37
CA ALA A 742 -9.66 -18.05 0.47
C ALA A 742 -9.25 -18.25 -1.00
N ARG A 743 -8.11 -17.70 -1.41
CA ARG A 743 -7.55 -17.85 -2.75
C ARG A 743 -7.30 -19.33 -3.08
N GLU A 744 -6.66 -20.05 -2.18
CA GLU A 744 -6.33 -21.45 -2.35
C GLU A 744 -7.59 -22.33 -2.50
N PHE A 745 -8.61 -22.05 -1.69
CA PHE A 745 -9.90 -22.71 -1.78
C PHE A 745 -10.58 -22.46 -3.14
N VAL A 746 -10.58 -21.22 -3.63
CA VAL A 746 -11.14 -20.88 -4.96
C VAL A 746 -10.38 -21.58 -6.08
N GLU A 747 -9.04 -21.60 -6.01
CA GLU A 747 -8.20 -22.22 -7.04
C GLU A 747 -8.35 -23.74 -7.14
N THR A 748 -8.57 -24.41 -6.02
CA THR A 748 -8.42 -25.87 -5.95
C THR A 748 -9.66 -26.62 -5.45
N GLY A 749 -10.64 -25.91 -4.90
CA GLY A 749 -11.78 -26.51 -4.18
C GLY A 749 -11.36 -27.17 -2.86
N GLY A 750 -10.13 -26.95 -2.40
CA GLY A 750 -9.56 -27.55 -1.19
C GLY A 750 -8.44 -26.70 -0.58
N LEU A 751 -7.56 -27.33 0.13
CA LEU A 751 -6.40 -26.67 0.75
C LEU A 751 -5.12 -27.43 0.39
N ARG A 752 -4.07 -26.72 0.02
CA ARG A 752 -2.73 -27.27 -0.19
C ARG A 752 -1.83 -26.93 0.98
N SER A 753 -1.02 -27.85 1.41
CA SER A 753 0.06 -27.52 2.35
C SER A 753 1.19 -26.77 1.63
N HIS A 754 1.97 -25.99 2.40
CA HIS A 754 3.20 -25.37 1.90
C HIS A 754 4.11 -26.37 1.17
N GLU A 755 4.24 -27.58 1.67
CA GLU A 755 5.07 -28.63 1.04
C GLU A 755 4.50 -29.10 -0.31
N GLN A 756 3.17 -29.19 -0.43
CA GLN A 756 2.51 -29.50 -1.71
C GLN A 756 2.71 -28.37 -2.72
N PHE A 757 2.56 -27.11 -2.30
CA PHE A 757 2.83 -25.94 -3.15
C PHE A 757 4.28 -25.90 -3.61
N ARG A 758 5.22 -26.09 -2.68
CA ARG A 758 6.67 -26.19 -2.97
C ARG A 758 6.98 -27.30 -3.96
N SER A 759 6.44 -28.49 -3.74
CA SER A 759 6.63 -29.63 -4.65
C SER A 759 6.10 -29.33 -6.06
N MET A 760 4.94 -28.67 -6.15
CA MET A 760 4.36 -28.27 -7.43
C MET A 760 5.21 -27.22 -8.15
N LEU A 761 5.72 -26.21 -7.44
CA LEU A 761 6.67 -25.23 -7.98
C LEU A 761 7.94 -25.90 -8.52
N GLN A 762 8.50 -26.87 -7.77
CA GLN A 762 9.67 -27.62 -8.19
C GLN A 762 9.42 -28.48 -9.43
N SER A 763 8.19 -28.91 -9.67
CA SER A 763 7.83 -29.73 -10.82
C SER A 763 7.72 -28.94 -12.14
N VAL A 764 7.64 -27.62 -12.10
CA VAL A 764 7.60 -26.74 -13.30
C VAL A 764 8.96 -26.76 -13.99
N THR A 765 8.97 -27.04 -15.29
CA THR A 765 10.17 -27.16 -16.11
C THR A 765 10.36 -25.96 -17.05
N PRO A 766 11.57 -25.76 -17.62
CA PRO A 766 11.78 -24.76 -18.69
C PRO A 766 10.85 -24.97 -19.90
N ALA A 767 10.50 -26.23 -20.20
CA ALA A 767 9.57 -26.53 -21.29
C ALA A 767 8.13 -26.05 -20.99
N ASP A 768 7.69 -26.12 -19.73
CA ASP A 768 6.39 -25.60 -19.32
C ASP A 768 6.34 -24.08 -19.49
N LEU A 769 7.40 -23.35 -19.09
CA LEU A 769 7.50 -21.91 -19.32
C LEU A 769 7.55 -21.53 -20.80
N ALA A 770 8.24 -22.32 -21.62
CA ALA A 770 8.29 -22.11 -23.07
C ALA A 770 6.91 -22.30 -23.72
N ASN A 771 6.14 -23.27 -23.27
CA ASN A 771 4.75 -23.49 -23.73
C ASN A 771 3.83 -22.36 -23.25
N ALA A 772 3.97 -21.96 -21.98
CA ALA A 772 3.25 -20.83 -21.40
C ALA A 772 3.52 -19.54 -22.22
N ALA A 773 4.77 -19.23 -22.56
CA ALA A 773 5.14 -18.02 -23.30
C ALA A 773 4.51 -17.99 -24.71
N LYS A 774 4.44 -19.13 -25.41
CA LYS A 774 3.77 -19.23 -26.72
C LYS A 774 2.26 -18.99 -26.64
N ALA A 775 1.62 -19.49 -25.58
CA ALA A 775 0.20 -19.28 -25.36
C ALA A 775 -0.07 -17.84 -24.90
N PHE A 776 0.78 -17.31 -24.03
CA PHE A 776 0.68 -15.96 -23.47
C PHE A 776 0.74 -14.88 -24.56
N ALA A 777 1.46 -15.07 -25.64
CA ALA A 777 1.56 -14.12 -26.74
C ALA A 777 0.26 -13.93 -27.57
N ARG A 778 -0.83 -14.62 -27.24
CA ARG A 778 -2.09 -14.61 -28.01
C ARG A 778 -3.21 -13.77 -27.38
N GLY A 779 -2.90 -12.98 -26.37
CA GLY A 779 -3.89 -12.19 -25.65
C GLY A 779 -4.34 -10.92 -26.37
N THR A 780 -5.26 -10.21 -25.76
CA THR A 780 -5.87 -8.98 -26.21
C THR A 780 -5.15 -7.77 -25.61
N ILE A 781 -4.77 -6.80 -26.43
CA ILE A 781 -4.33 -5.49 -25.97
C ILE A 781 -5.53 -4.58 -25.84
N ILE A 782 -5.64 -3.88 -24.72
CA ILE A 782 -6.67 -2.87 -24.43
C ILE A 782 -5.97 -1.53 -24.31
N ARG A 783 -6.43 -0.53 -25.07
CA ARG A 783 -5.86 0.81 -25.03
C ARG A 783 -6.94 1.85 -24.77
N VAL A 784 -6.71 2.71 -23.79
CA VAL A 784 -7.53 3.85 -23.47
C VAL A 784 -6.74 5.12 -23.83
N ASP A 785 -7.08 5.71 -24.98
CA ASP A 785 -6.49 6.96 -25.43
C ASP A 785 -7.21 8.16 -24.79
N VAL A 786 -6.49 9.23 -24.54
CA VAL A 786 -7.03 10.50 -24.02
C VAL A 786 -6.74 11.64 -24.98
N GLY A 787 -7.52 12.71 -24.89
CA GLY A 787 -7.32 13.92 -25.69
C GLY A 787 -8.62 14.42 -26.30
N GLY A 788 -8.73 15.76 -26.39
CA GLY A 788 -9.86 16.48 -27.02
C GLY A 788 -9.66 16.70 -28.51
#